data_b94d1a5713e73bd403889b92698d6540
#
_entry.id   b94d1a5713e73bd403889b92698d6540
#
_cell.length_a   1.000
_cell.length_b   1.000
_cell.length_c   1.000
_cell.angle_alpha   90.00
_cell.angle_beta   90.00
_cell.angle_gamma   90.00
#
_symmetry.space_group_name_H-M   'P 1'
#
loop_
_entity.id
_entity.type
_entity.pdbx_description
1 polymer ?
#
loop_
_entity_poly.entity_id
_entity_poly.type
_entity_poly.pdbx_seq_one_letter_code
_entity_poly.pdbx_strand_id
1 'polypeptide(L)'
;TGGSRPKTSLSLSHEGHPVIQTHATIFSPLGGGEGKGREGSGGGMASVYIPVQGTEEEVRVALDHLPADASDILDILKAEQAPLHLWLIIAREYFKQGKIEQFRQILEEGSGPEIDDYYADVKYERIAILNALGAFHTFLGKAEKAPQKEVHFKDATQYYNRASRIDETEPSTWIGRGQLCVAKGELQMASDSFKIVLDEDGDNFPALLGQASVYFLMGDTEQQHKKALECYKNSLELYKRALRGYADCPAAVRLGIAFCRYKLGQLDRARQAFDRVLQLDPENFDALVALAIMDLQTNEAGEIRSGMEKMRRAFEIYPYCTLALNHLANHYFFTGQHFVVEQLSETALSSSSHGLLKSQSYYNLARSYHSKGDFETAGRYYIASVKEVNKPQDFVLPFVGLGQIQLKFGDFKRSLASFEKVLEVHPENCESLKAIGNIYANLGENDKAIETFKKVTRIDPKDHQAFVELGELLVESDWAAAMEYLKTACTLLRKAGEKIPVELLNGIGLLYFEKAEFELAEQSFKEALGDGIWVSIMDGTAGSSIANWSVQYRDQSFFHQLEESVPLELPCDKVTTLFNYARLLEELHDTVKASLLYRLIIFKYPDYIDAYLRLGSIAKEKNNIQLSIELIGDALKINSKYPNALSMLGSLELQSDETWLTAKEHFRDAKDATDGKDPYSWLQLGNWNYFAANRPEKKAPKFEATHREKAKELFLNVLKQNHGNMFAANGLGILHAEKAQWDIAKELFTQVHEAASGSIFVQVPDVWINLAHIYFAQGLFQQAVKMYQNCARKFFYNTDATTLLYLSRTHYEAEQWQDCRKSLLRAIHLAPSNYLLRFNVGVSMQKFSASTLQKTKRTVDEGEVVFGLKADGGTALFFGVIIGLINFCGEESFGCILLPLIIWSRSMMCLPPKTLFGYIPPPFPARLLLNSMSSDISWSACIFSCMLPILCPSHGVNFLIFRNLQGSFSEPPSSILHLLPWNSKCSPKLKGFCLAPPE
;
A
#
# COMPACT_ATOMS: atom_id res chain seq x y z
N THR A 1 6.83 22.39 3.97
CA THR A 1 5.76 22.12 4.89
C THR A 1 4.50 22.89 4.51
N GLY A 2 3.94 22.62 3.34
CA GLY A 2 2.71 23.19 2.84
C GLY A 2 1.74 22.08 2.50
N GLY A 3 1.38 21.27 3.49
CA GLY A 3 0.28 20.34 3.36
C GLY A 3 -1.00 21.15 3.22
N SER A 4 -1.67 21.06 2.07
CA SER A 4 -3.02 21.54 1.88
C SER A 4 -3.90 20.81 2.89
N ARG A 5 -4.19 21.48 4.02
CA ARG A 5 -5.22 21.02 4.95
C ARG A 5 -6.51 20.91 4.14
N PRO A 6 -7.24 19.81 4.24
CA PRO A 6 -8.56 19.73 3.65
C PRO A 6 -9.35 20.92 4.15
N LYS A 7 -9.93 21.69 3.26
CA LYS A 7 -10.92 22.73 3.62
C LYS A 7 -12.11 21.99 4.22
N THR A 8 -12.03 21.72 5.52
CA THR A 8 -13.19 21.35 6.29
C THR A 8 -14.06 22.60 6.33
N SER A 9 -14.91 22.74 5.32
CA SER A 9 -16.09 23.58 5.43
C SER A 9 -17.02 22.90 6.45
N LEU A 10 -16.64 22.99 7.72
CA LEU A 10 -17.57 22.84 8.80
C LEU A 10 -18.46 24.08 8.72
N SER A 11 -19.42 24.03 7.78
CA SER A 11 -20.59 24.84 7.90
C SER A 11 -21.16 24.57 9.29
N LEU A 12 -21.72 25.58 9.94
CA LEU A 12 -22.78 25.43 10.96
C LEU A 12 -23.97 24.76 10.24
N SER A 13 -23.71 23.55 9.72
CA SER A 13 -24.71 22.75 9.06
C SER A 13 -25.51 22.11 10.13
N HIS A 14 -26.76 22.49 10.16
CA HIS A 14 -27.83 21.72 10.77
C HIS A 14 -27.51 21.16 12.16
N GLU A 15 -27.93 21.81 13.22
CA GLU A 15 -28.09 21.14 14.48
C GLU A 15 -27.12 21.48 15.63
N GLY A 16 -26.60 22.68 15.67
CA GLY A 16 -26.45 23.36 16.95
C GLY A 16 -27.62 24.28 17.07
N HIS A 17 -28.79 23.76 17.47
CA HIS A 17 -29.77 24.67 17.96
C HIS A 17 -29.12 25.49 19.05
N PRO A 18 -28.98 26.80 18.88
CA PRO A 18 -29.03 27.60 20.05
C PRO A 18 -30.43 27.26 20.61
N VAL A 19 -30.47 26.42 21.61
CA VAL A 19 -31.55 26.56 22.56
C VAL A 19 -31.40 28.02 22.97
N ILE A 20 -32.15 28.91 22.28
CA ILE A 20 -32.43 30.22 22.87
C ILE A 20 -33.03 29.83 24.18
N GLN A 21 -32.20 29.69 25.17
CA GLN A 21 -32.62 29.53 26.54
C GLN A 21 -33.18 30.88 26.89
N THR A 22 -34.49 31.04 26.54
CA THR A 22 -35.31 32.09 27.08
C THR A 22 -35.55 31.78 28.57
N HIS A 23 -34.42 31.66 29.32
CA HIS A 23 -34.51 31.57 30.78
C HIS A 23 -35.14 32.82 31.41
N ALA A 24 -35.23 33.93 30.65
CA ALA A 24 -35.83 35.17 31.16
C ALA A 24 -37.28 35.39 30.75
N THR A 25 -37.88 34.60 29.87
CA THR A 25 -39.22 34.87 29.32
C THR A 25 -40.34 34.04 29.89
N ILE A 26 -40.07 33.16 30.85
CA ILE A 26 -41.16 32.43 31.52
C ILE A 26 -41.96 33.34 32.43
N PHE A 27 -41.38 34.43 32.89
CA PHE A 27 -42.03 35.41 33.75
C PHE A 27 -41.80 36.86 33.30
N SER A 28 -42.02 37.19 32.04
CA SER A 28 -42.21 38.60 31.64
C SER A 28 -43.64 39.06 31.96
N PRO A 29 -43.83 40.31 32.30
CA PRO A 29 -44.89 40.70 33.15
C PRO A 29 -46.28 40.53 32.55
N LEU A 30 -47.11 39.88 33.27
CA LEU A 30 -48.61 40.03 33.15
C LEU A 30 -48.98 41.50 33.29
N GLY A 31 -49.56 41.97 32.24
CA GLY A 31 -50.53 43.02 32.27
C GLY A 31 -50.08 44.45 32.54
N GLY A 32 -50.35 45.30 31.55
CA GLY A 32 -50.32 46.72 31.71
C GLY A 32 -51.18 47.18 32.83
N GLY A 33 -50.59 47.98 33.65
CA GLY A 33 -51.22 48.83 34.63
C GLY A 33 -50.27 50.01 34.82
N GLU A 34 -50.63 51.16 34.24
CA GLU A 34 -49.89 52.41 34.44
C GLU A 34 -49.80 52.76 35.91
N GLY A 35 -48.61 52.63 36.48
CA GLY A 35 -48.28 53.16 37.78
C GLY A 35 -46.92 53.83 37.73
N LYS A 36 -46.84 55.13 37.37
CA LYS A 36 -45.66 55.96 37.57
C LYS A 36 -45.36 56.02 39.12
N GLY A 37 -44.41 55.14 39.53
CA GLY A 37 -43.86 55.19 40.89
C GLY A 37 -42.33 55.49 40.78
N ARG A 38 -41.95 56.59 41.31
CA ARG A 38 -40.56 57.12 41.47
C ARG A 38 -39.64 56.05 42.02
N GLU A 39 -38.49 55.88 41.37
CA GLU A 39 -37.33 55.28 41.97
C GLU A 39 -36.85 56.06 43.17
N GLY A 40 -37.01 55.47 44.35
CA GLY A 40 -36.45 55.82 45.60
C GLY A 40 -35.42 54.74 45.99
N SER A 41 -34.14 55.10 45.96
CA SER A 41 -33.04 54.30 46.54
C SER A 41 -33.27 54.07 48.02
N GLY A 42 -33.58 52.85 48.38
CA GLY A 42 -33.68 52.42 49.78
C GLY A 42 -33.90 50.93 49.84
N GLY A 43 -32.88 50.15 50.31
CA GLY A 43 -32.96 48.70 50.52
C GLY A 43 -34.10 48.32 51.50
N GLY A 44 -35.28 48.29 50.99
CA GLY A 44 -36.43 47.72 51.70
C GLY A 44 -36.62 46.29 51.35
N MET A 45 -36.57 45.34 52.29
CA MET A 45 -36.95 43.93 52.09
C MET A 45 -38.27 43.85 51.33
N ALA A 46 -38.28 43.21 50.17
CA ALA A 46 -39.49 42.94 49.40
C ALA A 46 -40.38 42.07 50.24
N SER A 47 -41.58 42.59 50.59
CA SER A 47 -42.53 41.87 51.39
C SER A 47 -43.96 41.96 50.76
N VAL A 48 -44.65 40.88 50.87
CA VAL A 48 -46.05 40.77 50.42
C VAL A 48 -46.91 40.74 51.66
N TYR A 49 -48.10 41.43 51.62
CA TYR A 49 -49.02 41.54 52.70
C TYR A 49 -50.25 40.73 52.32
N ILE A 50 -50.61 39.74 53.17
CA ILE A 50 -51.77 38.88 53.00
C ILE A 50 -52.85 39.45 53.91
N PRO A 51 -53.99 39.92 53.40
CA PRO A 51 -55.12 40.46 54.25
C PRO A 51 -55.69 39.34 55.08
N VAL A 52 -55.93 39.58 56.38
CA VAL A 52 -56.61 38.67 57.31
C VAL A 52 -58.09 38.82 57.19
N GLN A 53 -58.83 37.72 57.05
CA GLN A 53 -60.30 37.74 56.89
C GLN A 53 -60.99 38.33 58.11
N GLY A 54 -61.84 39.35 57.88
CA GLY A 54 -62.65 39.96 58.91
C GLY A 54 -61.94 40.96 59.81
N THR A 55 -60.69 41.31 59.54
CA THR A 55 -59.94 42.34 60.25
C THR A 55 -59.26 43.29 59.30
N GLU A 56 -58.75 44.44 59.78
CA GLU A 56 -57.87 45.34 59.01
C GLU A 56 -56.44 44.96 59.15
N GLU A 57 -56.06 43.77 59.67
CA GLU A 57 -54.70 43.30 59.84
C GLU A 57 -54.24 42.58 58.57
N GLU A 58 -52.94 42.63 58.37
CA GLU A 58 -52.27 41.98 57.28
C GLU A 58 -51.14 41.11 57.81
N VAL A 59 -51.01 39.89 57.26
CA VAL A 59 -49.84 39.03 57.53
C VAL A 59 -48.73 39.39 56.55
N ARG A 60 -47.58 39.82 57.06
CA ARG A 60 -46.44 40.19 56.31
C ARG A 60 -45.53 38.93 55.96
N VAL A 61 -45.36 38.61 54.70
CA VAL A 61 -44.49 37.57 54.23
C VAL A 61 -43.26 38.23 53.59
N ALA A 62 -42.06 37.99 54.21
CA ALA A 62 -40.81 38.49 53.67
C ALA A 62 -40.41 37.59 52.51
N LEU A 63 -40.38 38.13 51.28
CA LEU A 63 -40.05 37.38 50.08
C LEU A 63 -38.56 36.92 49.99
N ASP A 64 -37.63 37.67 50.63
CA ASP A 64 -36.25 37.33 50.67
C ASP A 64 -35.90 36.13 51.57
N HIS A 65 -36.80 35.82 52.52
CA HIS A 65 -36.66 34.77 53.53
C HIS A 65 -37.82 33.84 53.60
N LEU A 66 -38.22 33.28 52.42
CA LEU A 66 -39.32 32.30 52.39
C LEU A 66 -38.91 30.99 53.10
N PRO A 67 -39.85 30.36 53.89
CA PRO A 67 -39.62 29.10 54.57
C PRO A 67 -39.04 28.01 53.61
N ALA A 68 -38.33 27.02 54.17
CA ALA A 68 -37.93 25.86 53.42
C ALA A 68 -39.04 24.92 53.04
N ASP A 69 -40.13 24.92 53.82
CA ASP A 69 -41.41 24.22 53.56
C ASP A 69 -42.46 25.23 53.17
N ALA A 70 -43.25 24.92 52.13
CA ALA A 70 -44.33 25.76 51.67
C ALA A 70 -45.63 25.57 52.45
N SER A 71 -45.74 24.50 53.24
CA SER A 71 -46.95 24.17 53.99
C SER A 71 -47.41 25.30 54.88
N ASP A 72 -46.50 25.95 55.62
CA ASP A 72 -46.83 27.07 56.48
C ASP A 72 -47.47 28.25 55.72
N ILE A 73 -46.96 28.58 54.58
CA ILE A 73 -47.48 29.65 53.71
C ILE A 73 -48.81 29.22 53.05
N LEU A 74 -48.91 27.96 52.63
CA LEU A 74 -50.09 27.41 52.02
C LEU A 74 -51.32 27.45 53.04
N ASP A 75 -51.04 27.10 54.28
CA ASP A 75 -52.08 27.15 55.34
C ASP A 75 -52.55 28.59 55.56
N ILE A 76 -51.65 29.56 55.55
CA ILE A 76 -52.06 30.99 55.65
C ILE A 76 -52.81 31.40 54.39
N LEU A 77 -52.36 31.09 53.19
CA LEU A 77 -52.98 31.42 51.92
C LEU A 77 -54.41 30.84 51.83
N LYS A 78 -54.58 29.61 52.28
CA LYS A 78 -55.91 28.93 52.35
C LYS A 78 -56.80 29.47 53.42
N ALA A 79 -56.29 29.61 54.67
CA ALA A 79 -57.07 30.08 55.81
C ALA A 79 -57.61 31.50 55.63
N GLU A 80 -56.76 32.38 55.06
CA GLU A 80 -57.05 33.76 54.81
C GLU A 80 -57.72 34.04 53.49
N GLN A 81 -57.97 33.00 52.69
CA GLN A 81 -58.57 33.11 51.33
C GLN A 81 -57.85 34.20 50.50
N ALA A 82 -56.50 34.15 50.49
CA ALA A 82 -55.69 35.19 49.91
C ALA A 82 -55.92 35.27 48.41
N PRO A 83 -56.02 36.49 47.82
CA PRO A 83 -56.12 36.65 46.34
C PRO A 83 -55.15 35.89 45.57
N LEU A 84 -55.53 35.24 44.46
CA LEU A 84 -54.72 34.35 43.64
C LEU A 84 -53.44 34.99 43.07
N HIS A 85 -53.40 36.30 42.86
CA HIS A 85 -52.22 37.04 42.45
C HIS A 85 -51.07 36.95 43.47
N LEU A 86 -51.39 36.84 44.79
CA LEU A 86 -50.41 36.66 45.84
C LEU A 86 -49.74 35.26 45.76
N TRP A 87 -50.55 34.23 45.49
CA TRP A 87 -50.06 32.89 45.26
C TRP A 87 -48.99 32.86 44.13
N LEU A 88 -49.24 33.54 43.00
CA LEU A 88 -48.36 33.68 41.89
C LEU A 88 -47.07 34.43 42.26
N ILE A 89 -47.16 35.52 43.03
CA ILE A 89 -45.98 36.29 43.45
C ILE A 89 -45.07 35.43 44.34
N ILE A 90 -45.70 34.76 45.36
CA ILE A 90 -44.92 33.91 46.27
C ILE A 90 -44.34 32.72 45.56
N ALA A 91 -45.10 32.03 44.70
CA ALA A 91 -44.57 30.96 43.89
C ALA A 91 -43.35 31.39 43.00
N ARG A 92 -43.50 32.57 42.37
CA ARG A 92 -42.36 33.13 41.54
C ARG A 92 -41.11 33.39 42.38
N GLU A 93 -41.24 33.87 43.62
CA GLU A 93 -40.06 34.09 44.47
C GLU A 93 -39.43 32.78 44.93
N TYR A 94 -40.22 31.73 45.23
CA TYR A 94 -39.70 30.38 45.46
C TYR A 94 -38.91 29.87 44.25
N PHE A 95 -39.43 30.10 43.06
CA PHE A 95 -38.70 29.70 41.83
C PHE A 95 -37.38 30.45 41.66
N LYS A 96 -37.34 31.78 41.91
CA LYS A 96 -36.13 32.60 41.88
C LYS A 96 -35.07 32.14 42.88
N GLN A 97 -35.51 31.65 44.06
CA GLN A 97 -34.65 31.10 45.10
C GLN A 97 -34.18 29.66 44.80
N GLY A 98 -34.56 29.09 43.66
CA GLY A 98 -34.26 27.72 43.29
C GLY A 98 -35.00 26.63 44.03
N LYS A 99 -36.04 27.01 44.80
CA LYS A 99 -36.92 26.10 45.58
C LYS A 99 -38.06 25.61 44.67
N ILE A 100 -37.74 24.72 43.77
CA ILE A 100 -38.62 24.31 42.64
C ILE A 100 -39.84 23.49 43.14
N GLU A 101 -39.64 22.65 44.14
CA GLU A 101 -40.70 21.80 44.65
C GLU A 101 -41.78 22.62 45.35
N GLN A 102 -41.39 23.65 46.14
CA GLN A 102 -42.30 24.59 46.82
C GLN A 102 -43.07 25.44 45.79
N PHE A 103 -42.39 25.86 44.72
CA PHE A 103 -43.00 26.52 43.57
C PHE A 103 -44.10 25.64 42.97
N ARG A 104 -43.84 24.37 42.71
CA ARG A 104 -44.78 23.42 42.14
C ARG A 104 -45.97 23.23 43.08
N GLN A 105 -45.71 22.96 44.38
CA GLN A 105 -46.65 22.67 45.35
C GLN A 105 -47.66 23.83 45.51
N ILE A 106 -47.22 25.11 45.61
CA ILE A 106 -48.10 26.30 45.71
C ILE A 106 -49.00 26.41 44.47
N LEU A 107 -48.51 26.20 43.28
CA LEU A 107 -49.30 26.33 42.07
C LEU A 107 -50.27 25.15 41.87
N GLU A 108 -49.90 23.94 42.27
CA GLU A 108 -50.77 22.75 42.20
C GLU A 108 -51.93 22.92 43.15
N GLU A 109 -51.67 23.33 44.39
CA GLU A 109 -52.70 23.64 45.36
C GLU A 109 -53.59 24.81 44.93
N GLY A 110 -53.03 25.91 44.42
CA GLY A 110 -53.69 27.06 43.86
C GLY A 110 -54.60 26.76 42.65
N SER A 111 -54.38 25.62 41.98
CA SER A 111 -55.20 25.11 40.87
C SER A 111 -56.10 23.96 41.28
N GLY A 112 -56.16 23.63 42.58
CA GLY A 112 -57.00 22.57 43.15
C GLY A 112 -58.45 22.84 42.93
N PRO A 113 -59.38 21.83 42.92
CA PRO A 113 -60.78 22.00 42.60
C PRO A 113 -61.47 22.94 43.57
N GLU A 114 -61.16 22.87 44.85
CA GLU A 114 -61.75 23.69 45.90
C GLU A 114 -61.45 25.19 45.74
N ILE A 115 -60.20 25.49 45.36
CA ILE A 115 -59.69 26.85 45.11
C ILE A 115 -60.24 27.37 43.77
N ASP A 116 -60.20 26.50 42.76
CA ASP A 116 -60.65 26.80 41.40
C ASP A 116 -62.17 27.16 41.39
N ASP A 117 -63.05 26.47 42.19
CA ASP A 117 -64.45 26.75 42.34
C ASP A 117 -64.63 28.02 43.12
N TYR A 118 -63.90 28.28 44.21
CA TYR A 118 -64.00 29.47 45.02
C TYR A 118 -63.71 30.78 44.28
N TYR A 119 -62.67 30.77 43.44
CA TYR A 119 -62.24 31.90 42.63
C TYR A 119 -62.78 31.87 41.18
N ALA A 120 -63.93 31.24 40.96
CA ALA A 120 -64.55 31.07 39.65
C ALA A 120 -64.59 32.36 38.81
N ASP A 121 -64.83 33.51 39.46
CA ASP A 121 -64.98 34.83 38.86
C ASP A 121 -63.62 35.47 38.51
N VAL A 122 -62.49 34.98 39.05
CA VAL A 122 -61.18 35.54 38.87
C VAL A 122 -60.42 34.79 37.71
N LYS A 123 -60.87 35.05 36.48
CA LYS A 123 -60.43 34.27 35.33
C LYS A 123 -58.94 34.38 35.03
N TYR A 124 -58.41 35.61 35.06
CA TYR A 124 -57.03 35.86 34.57
C TYR A 124 -55.96 35.25 35.47
N GLU A 125 -56.14 35.34 36.79
CA GLU A 125 -55.19 34.74 37.75
C GLU A 125 -55.24 33.20 37.71
N ARG A 126 -56.42 32.60 37.54
CA ARG A 126 -56.62 31.15 37.38
C ARG A 126 -55.86 30.68 36.11
N ILE A 127 -56.09 31.38 35.03
CA ILE A 127 -55.41 31.09 33.80
C ILE A 127 -53.87 31.25 33.98
N ALA A 128 -53.43 32.28 34.72
CA ALA A 128 -51.98 32.51 34.95
C ALA A 128 -51.36 31.37 35.77
N ILE A 129 -52.03 30.83 36.79
CA ILE A 129 -51.55 29.67 37.55
C ILE A 129 -51.43 28.43 36.66
N LEU A 130 -52.50 28.16 35.87
CA LEU A 130 -52.48 26.99 34.95
C LEU A 130 -51.41 27.12 33.87
N ASN A 131 -51.19 28.30 33.30
CA ASN A 131 -50.16 28.57 32.34
C ASN A 131 -48.76 28.47 32.96
N ALA A 132 -48.58 28.90 34.21
CA ALA A 132 -47.35 28.73 34.96
C ALA A 132 -46.98 27.23 35.15
N LEU A 133 -47.96 26.41 35.53
CA LEU A 133 -47.80 24.96 35.64
C LEU A 133 -47.52 24.33 34.28
N GLY A 134 -48.24 24.73 33.23
CA GLY A 134 -47.99 24.28 31.85
C GLY A 134 -46.58 24.61 31.37
N ALA A 135 -46.11 25.83 31.65
CA ALA A 135 -44.76 26.25 31.33
C ALA A 135 -43.69 25.48 32.13
N PHE A 136 -43.95 25.23 33.41
CA PHE A 136 -43.08 24.44 34.28
C PHE A 136 -42.91 23.00 33.76
N HIS A 137 -44.02 22.31 33.49
CA HIS A 137 -43.94 20.95 32.92
C HIS A 137 -43.33 20.93 31.51
N THR A 138 -43.53 21.96 30.71
CA THR A 138 -42.82 22.11 29.42
C THR A 138 -41.31 22.22 29.61
N PHE A 139 -40.87 22.96 30.62
CA PHE A 139 -39.45 23.09 30.97
C PHE A 139 -38.86 21.76 31.45
N LEU A 140 -39.54 21.06 32.40
CA LEU A 140 -39.09 19.73 32.85
C LEU A 140 -38.99 18.73 31.70
N GLY A 141 -39.99 18.70 30.81
CA GLY A 141 -39.99 17.82 29.66
C GLY A 141 -38.89 18.12 28.65
N LYS A 142 -38.31 19.34 28.65
CA LYS A 142 -37.08 19.65 27.88
C LYS A 142 -35.81 19.15 28.58
N ALA A 143 -35.76 19.17 29.91
CA ALA A 143 -34.59 18.81 30.71
C ALA A 143 -34.44 17.29 30.89
N GLU A 144 -35.53 16.55 30.94
CA GLU A 144 -35.54 15.12 31.24
C GLU A 144 -35.47 14.22 30.01
N LYS A 145 -35.01 12.96 30.23
CA LYS A 145 -34.92 11.92 29.19
C LYS A 145 -36.23 11.11 29.14
N ALA A 146 -36.50 10.51 28.00
CA ALA A 146 -37.61 9.56 27.88
C ALA A 146 -37.47 8.41 28.91
N PRO A 147 -38.55 7.89 29.59
CA PRO A 147 -39.95 8.14 29.28
C PRO A 147 -40.57 9.33 30.04
N GLN A 148 -39.90 9.90 31.04
CA GLN A 148 -40.44 10.99 31.89
C GLN A 148 -40.77 12.26 31.09
N LYS A 149 -39.99 12.56 30.05
CA LYS A 149 -40.23 13.64 29.10
C LYS A 149 -41.68 13.67 28.57
N GLU A 150 -42.22 12.51 28.17
CA GLU A 150 -43.56 12.41 27.59
C GLU A 150 -44.67 12.63 28.65
N VAL A 151 -44.41 12.21 29.89
CA VAL A 151 -45.35 12.45 31.01
C VAL A 151 -45.48 13.95 31.23
N HIS A 152 -44.38 14.66 31.38
CA HIS A 152 -44.38 16.11 31.57
C HIS A 152 -45.04 16.87 30.41
N PHE A 153 -44.81 16.46 29.17
CA PHE A 153 -45.50 17.08 28.03
C PHE A 153 -47.00 16.80 28.01
N LYS A 154 -47.42 15.65 28.51
CA LYS A 154 -48.85 15.34 28.69
C LYS A 154 -49.49 16.21 29.76
N ASP A 155 -48.82 16.36 30.91
CA ASP A 155 -49.28 17.21 32.02
C ASP A 155 -49.36 18.67 31.58
N ALA A 156 -48.33 19.18 30.90
CA ALA A 156 -48.35 20.53 30.32
C ALA A 156 -49.55 20.72 29.39
N THR A 157 -49.83 19.73 28.53
CA THR A 157 -51.01 19.78 27.64
C THR A 157 -52.31 19.84 28.40
N GLN A 158 -52.46 19.11 29.52
CA GLN A 158 -53.64 19.14 30.35
C GLN A 158 -53.83 20.51 30.97
N TYR A 159 -52.81 21.11 31.57
CA TYR A 159 -52.88 22.44 32.16
C TYR A 159 -53.28 23.52 31.12
N TYR A 160 -52.64 23.55 29.94
CA TYR A 160 -53.01 24.48 28.88
C TYR A 160 -54.48 24.25 28.39
N ASN A 161 -54.90 22.98 28.31
CA ASN A 161 -56.30 22.69 27.96
C ASN A 161 -57.33 23.16 29.07
N ARG A 162 -56.98 23.06 30.33
CA ARG A 162 -57.76 23.61 31.41
C ARG A 162 -57.88 25.15 31.33
N ALA A 163 -56.70 25.82 31.05
CA ALA A 163 -56.68 27.26 30.87
C ALA A 163 -57.54 27.71 29.67
N SER A 164 -57.46 27.01 28.53
CA SER A 164 -58.27 27.31 27.34
C SER A 164 -59.79 27.08 27.56
N ARG A 165 -60.17 26.23 28.52
CA ARG A 165 -61.65 26.08 28.87
C ARG A 165 -62.16 27.26 29.66
N ILE A 166 -61.33 28.01 30.38
CA ILE A 166 -61.72 29.21 31.12
C ILE A 166 -61.87 30.39 30.16
N ASP A 167 -60.86 30.58 29.30
CA ASP A 167 -60.90 31.57 28.24
C ASP A 167 -60.12 31.07 27.02
N GLU A 168 -60.84 30.93 25.90
CA GLU A 168 -60.24 30.42 24.65
C GLU A 168 -59.40 31.49 23.89
N THR A 169 -59.69 32.75 24.19
CA THR A 169 -59.09 33.90 23.51
C THR A 169 -57.75 34.38 24.16
N GLU A 170 -57.45 33.91 25.37
CA GLU A 170 -56.32 34.39 26.16
C GLU A 170 -54.97 34.19 25.47
N PRO A 171 -54.24 35.26 25.09
CA PRO A 171 -52.99 35.17 24.33
C PRO A 171 -51.85 34.37 25.02
N SER A 172 -51.80 34.51 26.36
CA SER A 172 -50.75 33.84 27.16
C SER A 172 -50.86 32.31 27.10
N THR A 173 -52.03 31.75 26.97
CA THR A 173 -52.30 30.32 26.82
C THR A 173 -51.84 29.82 25.44
N TRP A 174 -52.18 30.60 24.38
CA TRP A 174 -51.73 30.25 23.03
C TRP A 174 -50.22 30.35 22.89
N ILE A 175 -49.55 31.33 23.50
CA ILE A 175 -48.09 31.43 23.54
C ILE A 175 -47.50 30.20 24.25
N GLY A 176 -48.07 29.80 25.40
CA GLY A 176 -47.63 28.61 26.12
C GLY A 176 -47.79 27.31 25.31
N ARG A 177 -48.94 27.14 24.64
CA ARG A 177 -49.19 26.03 23.70
C ARG A 177 -48.19 26.01 22.55
N GLY A 178 -47.91 27.16 21.95
CA GLY A 178 -46.90 27.31 20.90
C GLY A 178 -45.54 26.85 21.38
N GLN A 179 -45.10 27.27 22.56
CA GLN A 179 -43.84 26.84 23.17
C GLN A 179 -43.76 25.34 23.45
N LEU A 180 -44.89 24.74 23.92
CA LEU A 180 -45.00 23.28 24.11
C LEU A 180 -44.88 22.53 22.79
N CYS A 181 -45.55 23.00 21.73
CA CYS A 181 -45.44 22.40 20.39
C CYS A 181 -44.02 22.50 19.85
N VAL A 182 -43.32 23.62 20.06
CA VAL A 182 -41.87 23.73 19.74
C VAL A 182 -41.07 22.67 20.51
N ALA A 183 -41.32 22.47 21.79
CA ALA A 183 -40.62 21.49 22.61
C ALA A 183 -40.90 20.04 22.19
N LYS A 184 -42.08 19.76 21.63
CA LYS A 184 -42.42 18.46 21.01
C LYS A 184 -41.86 18.28 19.59
N GLY A 185 -41.45 19.35 18.94
CA GLY A 185 -41.04 19.35 17.53
C GLY A 185 -42.18 19.50 16.53
N GLU A 186 -43.37 19.81 16.96
CA GLU A 186 -44.60 20.01 16.16
C GLU A 186 -44.62 21.46 15.60
N LEU A 187 -43.67 21.81 14.71
CA LEU A 187 -43.40 23.18 14.29
C LEU A 187 -44.61 23.87 13.62
N GLN A 188 -45.40 23.12 12.84
CA GLN A 188 -46.55 23.70 12.15
C GLN A 188 -47.64 24.12 13.16
N MET A 189 -47.95 23.26 14.13
CA MET A 189 -48.94 23.58 15.21
C MET A 189 -48.43 24.73 16.09
N ALA A 190 -47.12 24.81 16.32
CA ALA A 190 -46.51 25.93 17.02
C ALA A 190 -46.70 27.25 16.23
N SER A 191 -46.45 27.23 14.92
CA SER A 191 -46.66 28.38 14.06
C SER A 191 -48.11 28.88 14.09
N ASP A 192 -49.06 27.95 14.02
CA ASP A 192 -50.49 28.31 14.01
C ASP A 192 -50.90 28.92 15.36
N SER A 193 -50.38 28.37 16.47
CA SER A 193 -50.62 28.92 17.81
C SER A 193 -50.12 30.36 17.99
N PHE A 194 -48.91 30.65 17.52
CA PHE A 194 -48.38 32.02 17.57
C PHE A 194 -49.05 32.97 16.59
N LYS A 195 -49.53 32.50 15.43
CA LYS A 195 -50.27 33.31 14.46
C LYS A 195 -51.60 33.78 15.02
N ILE A 196 -52.35 32.94 15.73
CA ILE A 196 -53.60 33.31 16.38
C ILE A 196 -53.38 34.56 17.22
N VAL A 197 -52.34 34.61 18.04
CA VAL A 197 -52.03 35.78 18.87
C VAL A 197 -51.61 36.99 18.03
N LEU A 198 -50.80 36.77 16.96
CA LEU A 198 -50.32 37.85 16.08
C LEU A 198 -51.41 38.41 15.17
N ASP A 199 -52.47 37.67 14.89
CA ASP A 199 -53.63 38.12 14.13
C ASP A 199 -54.50 39.06 14.97
N GLU A 200 -54.52 38.91 16.29
CA GLU A 200 -55.19 39.82 17.20
C GLU A 200 -54.34 41.03 17.60
N ASP A 201 -53.10 40.78 18.01
CA ASP A 201 -52.11 41.77 18.38
C ASP A 201 -50.80 41.52 17.60
N GLY A 202 -50.69 42.20 16.48
CA GLY A 202 -49.57 42.04 15.57
C GLY A 202 -48.21 42.40 16.19
N ASP A 203 -48.17 43.20 17.23
CA ASP A 203 -46.91 43.62 17.90
C ASP A 203 -46.65 42.90 19.21
N ASN A 204 -47.41 41.82 19.49
CA ASN A 204 -47.19 41.00 20.67
C ASN A 204 -45.78 40.44 20.72
N PHE A 205 -44.95 40.97 21.63
CA PHE A 205 -43.52 40.69 21.68
C PHE A 205 -43.19 39.18 21.87
N PRO A 206 -43.79 38.48 22.86
CA PRO A 206 -43.59 37.05 23.03
C PRO A 206 -44.01 36.21 21.82
N ALA A 207 -45.12 36.53 21.19
CA ALA A 207 -45.61 35.83 20.00
C ALA A 207 -44.70 36.06 18.79
N LEU A 208 -44.19 37.30 18.59
CA LEU A 208 -43.19 37.60 17.55
C LEU A 208 -41.93 36.80 17.72
N LEU A 209 -41.40 36.66 18.94
CA LEU A 209 -40.21 35.85 19.23
C LEU A 209 -40.47 34.36 19.03
N GLY A 210 -41.62 33.87 19.48
CA GLY A 210 -42.04 32.49 19.26
C GLY A 210 -42.13 32.13 17.79
N GLN A 211 -42.82 32.95 17.00
CA GLN A 211 -42.99 32.76 15.57
C GLN A 211 -41.64 32.88 14.81
N ALA A 212 -40.79 33.83 15.22
CA ALA A 212 -39.46 33.96 14.65
C ALA A 212 -38.59 32.71 14.87
N SER A 213 -38.64 32.15 16.09
CA SER A 213 -37.95 30.91 16.45
C SER A 213 -38.48 29.72 15.65
N VAL A 214 -39.81 29.63 15.46
CA VAL A 214 -40.40 28.55 14.65
C VAL A 214 -39.95 28.61 13.20
N TYR A 215 -39.97 29.80 12.57
CA TYR A 215 -39.45 29.93 11.20
C TYR A 215 -37.97 29.59 11.10
N PHE A 216 -37.17 29.91 12.11
CA PHE A 216 -35.76 29.51 12.14
C PHE A 216 -35.63 28.00 12.15
N LEU A 217 -36.35 27.31 13.03
CA LEU A 217 -36.40 25.85 13.15
C LEU A 217 -36.90 25.16 11.88
N MET A 218 -37.96 25.71 11.28
CA MET A 218 -38.47 25.23 9.98
C MET A 218 -37.41 25.35 8.88
N GLY A 219 -36.65 26.45 8.86
CA GLY A 219 -35.54 26.62 7.92
C GLY A 219 -34.45 25.59 8.12
N ASP A 220 -34.18 25.18 9.35
CA ASP A 220 -33.18 24.12 9.65
C ASP A 220 -33.67 22.72 9.29
N THR A 221 -34.98 22.44 9.31
CA THR A 221 -35.56 21.14 8.96
C THR A 221 -35.88 20.97 7.48
N GLU A 222 -36.00 22.10 6.75
CA GLU A 222 -36.42 22.10 5.34
C GLU A 222 -35.30 21.61 4.40
N GLN A 223 -35.59 20.62 3.58
CA GLN A 223 -34.62 20.03 2.64
C GLN A 223 -34.35 20.90 1.39
N GLN A 224 -35.33 21.74 1.01
CA GLN A 224 -35.23 22.62 -0.13
C GLN A 224 -34.54 23.92 0.25
N HIS A 225 -33.31 24.13 -0.19
CA HIS A 225 -32.49 25.30 0.11
C HIS A 225 -33.20 26.65 -0.11
N LYS A 226 -34.04 26.79 -1.15
CA LYS A 226 -34.78 28.03 -1.44
C LYS A 226 -35.82 28.32 -0.37
N LYS A 227 -36.58 27.29 0.07
CA LYS A 227 -37.59 27.42 1.13
C LYS A 227 -36.94 27.68 2.48
N ALA A 228 -35.83 26.99 2.77
CA ALA A 228 -35.07 27.25 4.00
C ALA A 228 -34.60 28.70 4.09
N LEU A 229 -34.03 29.27 2.99
CA LEU A 229 -33.66 30.68 2.95
C LEU A 229 -34.85 31.63 3.15
N GLU A 230 -36.02 31.29 2.62
CA GLU A 230 -37.26 32.06 2.84
C GLU A 230 -37.68 32.03 4.30
N CYS A 231 -37.67 30.89 4.96
CA CYS A 231 -37.92 30.75 6.39
C CYS A 231 -36.93 31.61 7.21
N TYR A 232 -35.63 31.59 6.93
CA TYR A 232 -34.66 32.44 7.63
C TYR A 232 -34.90 33.94 7.40
N LYS A 233 -35.33 34.36 6.19
CA LYS A 233 -35.71 35.76 5.92
C LYS A 233 -36.93 36.16 6.76
N ASN A 234 -37.96 35.35 6.81
CA ASN A 234 -39.15 35.60 7.59
C ASN A 234 -38.83 35.69 9.10
N SER A 235 -38.03 34.75 9.59
CA SER A 235 -37.51 34.79 10.97
C SER A 235 -36.77 36.09 11.25
N LEU A 236 -35.85 36.51 10.36
CA LEU A 236 -35.06 37.73 10.53
C LEU A 236 -35.96 38.99 10.58
N GLU A 237 -37.02 39.07 9.77
CA GLU A 237 -37.94 40.21 9.78
C GLU A 237 -38.76 40.27 11.07
N LEU A 238 -39.22 39.14 11.61
CA LEU A 238 -39.93 39.09 12.88
C LEU A 238 -39.02 39.51 14.04
N TYR A 239 -37.78 39.02 14.11
CA TYR A 239 -36.81 39.48 15.12
C TYR A 239 -36.52 40.99 15.01
N LYS A 240 -36.42 41.54 13.81
CA LYS A 240 -36.23 42.98 13.58
C LYS A 240 -37.46 43.79 13.99
N ARG A 241 -38.67 43.26 13.75
CA ARG A 241 -39.94 43.86 14.19
C ARG A 241 -39.98 43.90 15.70
N ALA A 242 -39.70 42.80 16.38
CA ALA A 242 -39.58 42.75 17.83
C ALA A 242 -38.56 43.75 18.39
N LEU A 243 -37.39 43.90 17.77
CA LEU A 243 -36.34 44.83 18.19
C LEU A 243 -36.76 46.32 17.98
N ARG A 244 -37.57 46.61 16.96
CA ARG A 244 -38.09 47.99 16.71
C ARG A 244 -39.14 48.38 17.73
N GLY A 245 -39.99 47.40 18.13
CA GLY A 245 -41.05 47.65 19.14
C GLY A 245 -40.50 47.83 20.55
N TYR A 246 -39.41 47.13 20.87
CA TYR A 246 -38.77 47.11 22.21
C TYR A 246 -37.29 47.37 22.10
N ALA A 247 -36.86 48.62 22.43
CA ALA A 247 -35.43 48.99 22.33
C ALA A 247 -34.55 48.24 23.34
N ASP A 248 -35.11 47.95 24.53
CA ASP A 248 -34.42 47.24 25.63
C ASP A 248 -34.63 45.73 25.61
N CYS A 249 -34.74 45.16 24.40
CA CYS A 249 -34.86 43.71 24.23
C CYS A 249 -33.68 42.97 24.87
N PRO A 250 -33.92 41.76 25.40
CA PRO A 250 -32.85 40.85 25.82
C PRO A 250 -31.87 40.58 24.74
N ALA A 251 -30.60 40.31 25.09
CA ALA A 251 -29.51 39.97 24.15
C ALA A 251 -29.90 38.80 23.21
N ALA A 252 -30.76 37.87 23.64
CA ALA A 252 -31.28 36.75 22.89
C ALA A 252 -31.96 37.14 21.57
N VAL A 253 -32.63 38.28 21.48
CA VAL A 253 -33.24 38.78 20.23
C VAL A 253 -32.17 39.10 19.18
N ARG A 254 -31.10 39.77 19.61
CA ARG A 254 -29.97 40.09 18.76
C ARG A 254 -29.17 38.86 18.38
N LEU A 255 -29.12 37.87 19.28
CA LEU A 255 -28.57 36.54 19.01
C LEU A 255 -29.33 35.83 17.87
N GLY A 256 -30.69 35.84 17.95
CA GLY A 256 -31.53 35.31 16.86
C GLY A 256 -31.27 36.01 15.51
N ILE A 257 -31.17 37.36 15.52
CA ILE A 257 -30.81 38.14 14.33
C ILE A 257 -29.45 37.72 13.78
N ALA A 258 -28.46 37.51 14.64
CA ALA A 258 -27.10 37.11 14.25
C ALA A 258 -27.11 35.72 13.58
N PHE A 259 -27.79 34.75 14.16
CA PHE A 259 -27.93 33.41 13.56
C PHE A 259 -28.68 33.42 12.24
N CYS A 260 -29.80 34.19 12.13
CA CYS A 260 -30.48 34.33 10.84
C CYS A 260 -29.57 34.93 9.76
N ARG A 261 -28.78 35.95 10.06
CA ARG A 261 -27.82 36.54 9.14
C ARG A 261 -26.72 35.56 8.75
N TYR A 262 -26.24 34.79 9.71
CA TYR A 262 -25.25 33.73 9.45
C TYR A 262 -25.81 32.68 8.46
N LYS A 263 -27.01 32.16 8.70
CA LYS A 263 -27.67 31.18 7.81
C LYS A 263 -27.97 31.75 6.41
N LEU A 264 -28.20 33.06 6.30
CA LEU A 264 -28.38 33.79 5.04
C LEU A 264 -27.04 34.11 4.32
N GLY A 265 -25.90 33.72 4.84
CA GLY A 265 -24.56 33.97 4.27
C GLY A 265 -24.09 35.42 4.43
N GLN A 266 -24.74 36.25 5.25
CA GLN A 266 -24.34 37.64 5.52
C GLN A 266 -23.33 37.70 6.66
N LEU A 267 -22.14 37.14 6.46
CA LEU A 267 -21.15 36.85 7.50
C LEU A 267 -20.69 38.12 8.26
N ASP A 268 -20.39 39.22 7.57
CA ASP A 268 -19.93 40.45 8.22
C ASP A 268 -21.00 41.06 9.12
N ARG A 269 -22.27 41.05 8.68
CA ARG A 269 -23.40 41.54 9.44
C ARG A 269 -23.76 40.59 10.60
N ALA A 270 -23.52 39.29 10.43
CA ALA A 270 -23.67 38.32 11.50
C ALA A 270 -22.62 38.56 12.59
N ARG A 271 -21.36 38.74 12.23
CA ARG A 271 -20.27 39.06 13.15
C ARG A 271 -20.59 40.30 13.96
N GLN A 272 -20.93 41.41 13.31
CA GLN A 272 -21.33 42.65 14.02
C GLN A 272 -22.50 42.45 14.99
N ALA A 273 -23.47 41.57 14.61
CA ALA A 273 -24.61 41.28 15.50
C ALA A 273 -24.17 40.43 16.71
N PHE A 274 -23.29 39.44 16.53
CA PHE A 274 -22.76 38.65 17.65
C PHE A 274 -21.86 39.52 18.57
N ASP A 275 -21.02 40.39 17.99
CA ASP A 275 -20.23 41.35 18.79
C ASP A 275 -21.15 42.26 19.63
N ARG A 276 -22.29 42.69 19.07
CA ARG A 276 -23.23 43.49 19.82
C ARG A 276 -23.93 42.69 20.94
N VAL A 277 -24.15 41.39 20.75
CA VAL A 277 -24.63 40.50 21.82
C VAL A 277 -23.62 40.47 22.97
N LEU A 278 -22.33 40.29 22.67
CA LEU A 278 -21.26 40.25 23.68
C LEU A 278 -21.03 41.61 24.39
N GLN A 279 -21.36 42.74 23.74
CA GLN A 279 -21.35 44.05 24.39
C GLN A 279 -22.45 44.22 25.42
N LEU A 280 -23.58 43.54 25.22
CA LEU A 280 -24.74 43.59 26.12
C LEU A 280 -24.67 42.51 27.20
N ASP A 281 -24.17 41.34 26.81
CA ASP A 281 -24.03 40.15 27.66
C ASP A 281 -22.65 39.50 27.38
N PRO A 282 -21.62 39.91 28.12
CA PRO A 282 -20.26 39.40 27.93
C PRO A 282 -20.05 37.92 28.21
N GLU A 283 -20.96 37.30 28.93
CA GLU A 283 -20.96 35.89 29.30
C GLU A 283 -21.82 35.00 28.39
N ASN A 284 -22.27 35.55 27.26
CA ASN A 284 -23.08 34.80 26.32
C ASN A 284 -22.20 33.79 25.55
N PHE A 285 -22.20 32.55 26.01
CA PHE A 285 -21.40 31.48 25.45
C PHE A 285 -21.82 31.14 24.01
N ASP A 286 -23.09 31.23 23.62
CA ASP A 286 -23.57 30.98 22.28
C ASP A 286 -22.95 31.96 21.25
N ALA A 287 -22.89 33.24 21.60
CA ALA A 287 -22.27 34.26 20.78
C ALA A 287 -20.74 34.04 20.66
N LEU A 288 -20.09 33.64 21.77
CA LEU A 288 -18.65 33.31 21.78
C LEU A 288 -18.34 32.11 20.87
N VAL A 289 -19.13 31.03 20.98
CA VAL A 289 -18.94 29.84 20.11
C VAL A 289 -19.19 30.18 18.66
N ALA A 290 -20.25 30.94 18.34
CA ALA A 290 -20.53 31.34 16.97
C ALA A 290 -19.41 32.18 16.35
N LEU A 291 -18.91 33.19 17.06
CA LEU A 291 -17.76 33.99 16.61
C LEU A 291 -16.49 33.14 16.51
N ALA A 292 -16.22 32.25 17.46
CA ALA A 292 -15.09 31.36 17.41
C ALA A 292 -15.12 30.46 16.15
N ILE A 293 -16.29 29.92 15.80
CA ILE A 293 -16.46 29.11 14.59
C ILE A 293 -16.21 29.96 13.32
N MET A 294 -16.71 31.19 13.31
CA MET A 294 -16.48 32.12 12.19
C MET A 294 -14.98 32.45 12.03
N ASP A 295 -14.26 32.66 13.15
CA ASP A 295 -12.82 32.91 13.14
C ASP A 295 -12.06 31.68 12.67
N LEU A 296 -12.43 30.47 13.10
CA LEU A 296 -11.80 29.21 12.65
C LEU A 296 -12.00 28.92 11.16
N GLN A 297 -13.07 29.45 10.55
CA GLN A 297 -13.35 29.27 9.12
C GLN A 297 -12.48 30.13 8.20
N THR A 298 -11.88 31.22 8.70
CA THR A 298 -11.04 32.12 7.90
C THR A 298 -9.72 31.50 7.47
N ASN A 299 -9.24 30.47 8.17
CA ASN A 299 -7.94 29.84 7.99
C ASN A 299 -6.71 30.77 8.16
N GLU A 300 -6.89 31.96 8.70
CA GLU A 300 -5.80 32.85 9.05
C GLU A 300 -5.26 32.54 10.47
N ALA A 301 -3.93 32.47 10.60
CA ALA A 301 -3.33 32.05 11.89
C ALA A 301 -3.70 32.95 13.09
N GLY A 302 -3.88 34.26 12.86
CA GLY A 302 -4.34 35.22 13.86
C GLY A 302 -5.78 34.97 14.31
N GLU A 303 -6.67 34.81 13.34
CA GLU A 303 -8.08 34.54 13.56
C GLU A 303 -8.30 33.17 14.23
N ILE A 304 -7.54 32.13 13.79
CA ILE A 304 -7.60 30.79 14.42
C ILE A 304 -7.25 30.88 15.92
N ARG A 305 -6.20 31.64 16.28
CA ARG A 305 -5.82 31.84 17.69
C ARG A 305 -6.93 32.55 18.46
N SER A 306 -7.46 33.63 17.92
CA SER A 306 -8.58 34.38 18.49
C SER A 306 -9.82 33.50 18.68
N GLY A 307 -10.15 32.69 17.64
CA GLY A 307 -11.27 31.75 17.69
C GLY A 307 -11.10 30.68 18.77
N MET A 308 -9.90 30.13 18.93
CA MET A 308 -9.63 29.15 20.00
C MET A 308 -9.70 29.75 21.40
N GLU A 309 -9.29 31.02 21.57
CA GLU A 309 -9.42 31.72 22.84
C GLU A 309 -10.89 31.99 23.21
N LYS A 310 -11.69 32.43 22.25
CA LYS A 310 -13.14 32.54 22.43
C LYS A 310 -13.79 31.21 22.78
N MET A 311 -13.36 30.13 22.13
CA MET A 311 -13.87 28.78 22.41
C MET A 311 -13.53 28.32 23.82
N ARG A 312 -12.31 28.62 24.30
CA ARG A 312 -11.87 28.35 25.67
C ARG A 312 -12.71 29.15 26.68
N ARG A 313 -12.92 30.44 26.41
CA ARG A 313 -13.77 31.28 27.26
C ARG A 313 -15.21 30.77 27.34
N ALA A 314 -15.78 30.34 26.21
CA ALA A 314 -17.10 29.74 26.15
C ALA A 314 -17.21 28.47 27.03
N PHE A 315 -16.16 27.65 27.02
CA PHE A 315 -16.04 26.47 27.87
C PHE A 315 -15.91 26.82 29.36
N GLU A 316 -15.19 27.88 29.70
CA GLU A 316 -15.10 28.36 31.10
C GLU A 316 -16.43 28.84 31.64
N ILE A 317 -17.25 29.49 30.79
CA ILE A 317 -18.60 29.95 31.18
C ILE A 317 -19.58 28.76 31.26
N TYR A 318 -19.56 27.89 30.24
CA TYR A 318 -20.46 26.74 30.21
C TYR A 318 -19.72 25.45 29.80
N PRO A 319 -19.19 24.68 30.78
CA PRO A 319 -18.36 23.51 30.52
C PRO A 319 -19.04 22.36 29.79
N TYR A 320 -20.34 22.36 29.69
CA TYR A 320 -21.12 21.31 29.04
C TYR A 320 -21.57 21.67 27.63
N CYS A 321 -21.06 22.75 27.06
CA CYS A 321 -21.32 23.10 25.67
C CYS A 321 -20.67 22.09 24.72
N THR A 322 -21.41 21.13 24.21
CA THR A 322 -20.94 20.04 23.37
C THR A 322 -20.17 20.53 22.14
N LEU A 323 -20.62 21.64 21.55
CA LEU A 323 -19.99 22.22 20.37
C LEU A 323 -18.59 22.75 20.70
N ALA A 324 -18.46 23.47 21.83
CA ALA A 324 -17.17 23.96 22.31
C ALA A 324 -16.24 22.79 22.67
N LEU A 325 -16.74 21.78 23.36
CA LEU A 325 -16.00 20.57 23.72
C LEU A 325 -15.45 19.85 22.48
N ASN A 326 -16.26 19.68 21.43
CA ASN A 326 -15.83 19.01 20.21
C ASN A 326 -14.75 19.81 19.46
N HIS A 327 -14.87 21.14 19.40
CA HIS A 327 -13.85 21.98 18.76
C HIS A 327 -12.55 22.02 19.57
N LEU A 328 -12.63 22.09 20.90
CA LEU A 328 -11.46 22.01 21.77
C LEU A 328 -10.78 20.63 21.64
N ALA A 329 -11.55 19.54 21.66
CA ALA A 329 -11.03 18.20 21.43
C ALA A 329 -10.32 18.08 20.08
N ASN A 330 -10.89 18.68 19.03
CA ASN A 330 -10.23 18.75 17.72
C ASN A 330 -8.87 19.49 17.77
N HIS A 331 -8.82 20.61 18.48
CA HIS A 331 -7.58 21.36 18.65
C HIS A 331 -6.52 20.56 19.42
N TYR A 332 -6.89 19.99 20.57
CA TYR A 332 -5.98 19.20 21.39
C TYR A 332 -5.50 17.92 20.69
N PHE A 333 -6.26 17.39 19.76
CA PHE A 333 -5.81 16.30 18.91
C PHE A 333 -4.59 16.69 18.07
N PHE A 334 -4.63 17.86 17.42
CA PHE A 334 -3.49 18.33 16.60
C PHE A 334 -2.28 18.75 17.43
N THR A 335 -2.44 19.01 18.74
CA THR A 335 -1.34 19.26 19.68
C THR A 335 -0.82 17.99 20.36
N GLY A 336 -1.37 16.82 20.03
CA GLY A 336 -0.96 15.52 20.56
C GLY A 336 -1.42 15.22 22.00
N GLN A 337 -2.33 16.03 22.55
CA GLN A 337 -2.82 15.86 23.94
C GLN A 337 -4.01 14.88 23.97
N HIS A 338 -3.75 13.62 23.66
CA HIS A 338 -4.80 12.59 23.51
C HIS A 338 -5.67 12.38 24.75
N PHE A 339 -5.08 12.47 25.95
CA PHE A 339 -5.84 12.34 27.19
C PHE A 339 -6.93 13.42 27.33
N VAL A 340 -6.58 14.67 27.00
CA VAL A 340 -7.54 15.80 27.04
C VAL A 340 -8.64 15.60 26.00
N VAL A 341 -8.29 15.10 24.81
CA VAL A 341 -9.26 14.77 23.75
C VAL A 341 -10.29 13.77 24.26
N GLU A 342 -9.85 12.73 24.94
CA GLU A 342 -10.73 11.69 25.48
C GLU A 342 -11.70 12.26 26.53
N GLN A 343 -11.17 13.00 27.51
CA GLN A 343 -11.98 13.63 28.57
C GLN A 343 -13.04 14.61 28.00
N LEU A 344 -12.64 15.48 27.08
CA LEU A 344 -13.55 16.43 26.46
C LEU A 344 -14.62 15.74 25.63
N SER A 345 -14.24 14.69 24.87
CA SER A 345 -15.18 13.96 24.03
C SER A 345 -16.16 13.11 24.84
N GLU A 346 -15.73 12.49 25.93
CA GLU A 346 -16.59 11.75 26.85
C GLU A 346 -17.58 12.70 27.55
N THR A 347 -17.13 13.87 27.99
CA THR A 347 -18.00 14.92 28.54
C THR A 347 -19.03 15.38 27.51
N ALA A 348 -18.61 15.57 26.25
CA ALA A 348 -19.49 15.93 25.15
C ALA A 348 -20.56 14.86 24.87
N LEU A 349 -20.19 13.57 24.94
CA LEU A 349 -21.15 12.46 24.78
C LEU A 349 -22.17 12.38 25.90
N SER A 350 -21.79 12.69 27.14
CA SER A 350 -22.69 12.68 28.29
C SER A 350 -23.67 13.84 28.25
N SER A 351 -23.24 14.99 27.71
CA SER A 351 -24.02 16.23 27.71
C SER A 351 -24.96 16.37 26.51
N SER A 352 -24.71 15.69 25.39
CA SER A 352 -25.49 15.84 24.16
C SER A 352 -26.48 14.70 23.94
N SER A 353 -27.72 15.03 23.52
CA SER A 353 -28.64 14.05 22.91
C SER A 353 -28.69 14.06 21.41
N HIS A 354 -27.93 15.00 20.79
CA HIS A 354 -28.00 15.29 19.36
C HIS A 354 -27.07 14.36 18.55
N GLY A 355 -27.61 13.67 17.51
CA GLY A 355 -26.89 12.65 16.75
C GLY A 355 -25.60 13.13 16.11
N LEU A 356 -25.64 14.28 15.41
CA LEU A 356 -24.45 14.79 14.71
C LEU A 356 -23.34 15.21 15.69
N LEU A 357 -23.68 15.88 16.79
CA LEU A 357 -22.69 16.28 17.81
C LEU A 357 -22.07 15.07 18.49
N LYS A 358 -22.87 14.02 18.76
CA LYS A 358 -22.37 12.74 19.27
C LYS A 358 -21.43 12.08 18.26
N SER A 359 -21.79 12.11 16.97
CA SER A 359 -20.95 11.60 15.91
C SER A 359 -19.59 12.29 15.90
N GLN A 360 -19.54 13.61 16.05
CA GLN A 360 -18.28 14.37 16.15
C GLN A 360 -17.46 13.97 17.38
N SER A 361 -18.12 13.77 18.52
CA SER A 361 -17.46 13.33 19.75
C SER A 361 -16.87 11.92 19.59
N TYR A 362 -17.65 10.98 19.04
CA TYR A 362 -17.14 9.63 18.71
C TYR A 362 -16.01 9.66 17.69
N TYR A 363 -16.07 10.55 16.71
CA TYR A 363 -14.99 10.73 15.73
C TYR A 363 -13.70 11.24 16.40
N ASN A 364 -13.80 12.18 17.34
CA ASN A 364 -12.66 12.69 18.09
C ASN A 364 -11.99 11.58 18.92
N LEU A 365 -12.80 10.74 19.60
CA LEU A 365 -12.32 9.56 20.30
C LEU A 365 -11.65 8.58 19.34
N ALA A 366 -12.35 8.25 18.25
CA ALA A 366 -11.85 7.28 17.27
C ALA A 366 -10.48 7.65 16.72
N ARG A 367 -10.27 8.90 16.32
CA ARG A 367 -8.97 9.33 15.78
C ARG A 367 -7.90 9.45 16.85
N SER A 368 -8.26 9.72 18.13
CA SER A 368 -7.30 9.67 19.23
C SER A 368 -6.75 8.26 19.43
N TYR A 369 -7.61 7.25 19.51
CA TYR A 369 -7.20 5.85 19.58
C TYR A 369 -6.50 5.37 18.30
N HIS A 370 -6.92 5.86 17.14
CA HIS A 370 -6.26 5.55 15.86
C HIS A 370 -4.80 6.03 15.86
N SER A 371 -4.54 7.25 16.32
CA SER A 371 -3.17 7.79 16.41
C SER A 371 -2.30 7.11 17.47
N LYS A 372 -2.90 6.59 18.54
CA LYS A 372 -2.23 5.75 19.55
C LYS A 372 -1.91 4.34 19.05
N GLY A 373 -2.45 3.93 17.87
CA GLY A 373 -2.26 2.59 17.32
C GLY A 373 -3.25 1.55 17.82
N ASP A 374 -4.22 1.92 18.67
CA ASP A 374 -5.31 1.04 19.09
C ASP A 374 -6.43 1.03 18.03
N PHE A 375 -6.20 0.23 16.98
CA PHE A 375 -7.10 0.16 15.82
C PHE A 375 -8.46 -0.51 16.14
N GLU A 376 -8.51 -1.36 17.16
CA GLU A 376 -9.73 -2.06 17.51
C GLU A 376 -10.74 -1.12 18.18
N THR A 377 -10.32 -0.37 19.21
CA THR A 377 -11.16 0.61 19.87
C THR A 377 -11.48 1.77 18.95
N ALA A 378 -10.54 2.23 18.14
CA ALA A 378 -10.77 3.24 17.10
C ALA A 378 -11.89 2.81 16.13
N GLY A 379 -11.84 1.56 15.67
CA GLY A 379 -12.88 1.00 14.79
C GLY A 379 -14.25 0.99 15.42
N ARG A 380 -14.37 0.62 16.70
CA ARG A 380 -15.64 0.66 17.45
C ARG A 380 -16.22 2.08 17.51
N TYR A 381 -15.38 3.08 17.80
CA TYR A 381 -15.81 4.47 17.86
C TYR A 381 -16.14 5.06 16.48
N TYR A 382 -15.41 4.71 15.41
CA TYR A 382 -15.80 5.11 14.05
C TYR A 382 -17.15 4.51 13.64
N ILE A 383 -17.42 3.24 13.97
CA ILE A 383 -18.72 2.61 13.72
C ILE A 383 -19.83 3.33 14.52
N ALA A 384 -19.57 3.67 15.79
CA ALA A 384 -20.52 4.43 16.61
C ALA A 384 -20.78 5.81 15.99
N SER A 385 -19.72 6.50 15.54
CA SER A 385 -19.84 7.79 14.87
C SER A 385 -20.72 7.72 13.61
N VAL A 386 -20.46 6.72 12.74
CA VAL A 386 -21.23 6.50 11.49
C VAL A 386 -22.71 6.19 11.77
N LYS A 387 -23.02 5.47 12.87
CA LYS A 387 -24.40 5.16 13.24
C LYS A 387 -25.23 6.39 13.65
N GLU A 388 -24.57 7.39 14.21
CA GLU A 388 -25.23 8.64 14.63
C GLU A 388 -25.44 9.62 13.46
N VAL A 389 -24.83 9.37 12.29
CA VAL A 389 -24.98 10.20 11.10
C VAL A 389 -26.19 9.73 10.28
N ASN A 390 -27.16 10.59 10.07
CA ASN A 390 -28.35 10.27 9.28
C ASN A 390 -28.04 10.19 7.78
N LYS A 391 -27.22 11.13 7.28
CA LYS A 391 -26.82 11.20 5.88
C LYS A 391 -25.31 11.38 5.78
N PRO A 392 -24.61 10.66 4.90
CA PRO A 392 -23.16 10.82 4.72
C PRO A 392 -22.73 12.26 4.41
N GLN A 393 -23.64 13.05 3.80
CA GLN A 393 -23.41 14.45 3.45
C GLN A 393 -23.19 15.35 4.67
N ASP A 394 -23.75 14.99 5.82
CA ASP A 394 -23.69 15.80 7.04
C ASP A 394 -22.30 15.72 7.70
N PHE A 395 -21.68 14.53 7.68
CA PHE A 395 -20.36 14.32 8.26
C PHE A 395 -19.62 13.13 7.64
N VAL A 396 -18.72 13.41 6.71
CA VAL A 396 -18.01 12.41 5.88
C VAL A 396 -16.79 11.81 6.56
N LEU A 397 -16.10 12.56 7.43
CA LEU A 397 -14.81 12.17 8.01
C LEU A 397 -14.79 10.80 8.73
N PRO A 398 -15.85 10.38 9.45
CA PRO A 398 -15.90 9.06 10.06
C PRO A 398 -15.80 7.91 9.07
N PHE A 399 -16.35 8.08 7.85
CA PHE A 399 -16.25 7.07 6.79
C PHE A 399 -14.83 6.91 6.26
N VAL A 400 -14.08 8.02 6.18
CA VAL A 400 -12.65 7.99 5.82
C VAL A 400 -11.87 7.20 6.87
N GLY A 401 -12.03 7.54 8.16
CA GLY A 401 -11.35 6.85 9.26
C GLY A 401 -11.71 5.36 9.34
N LEU A 402 -13.01 5.06 9.17
CA LEU A 402 -13.49 3.68 9.15
C LEU A 402 -12.90 2.89 7.99
N GLY A 403 -12.85 3.48 6.79
CA GLY A 403 -12.23 2.88 5.62
C GLY A 403 -10.75 2.56 5.83
N GLN A 404 -10.00 3.48 6.44
CA GLN A 404 -8.59 3.28 6.78
C GLN A 404 -8.38 2.12 7.78
N ILE A 405 -9.21 2.03 8.81
CA ILE A 405 -9.15 0.94 9.80
C ILE A 405 -9.48 -0.41 9.15
N GLN A 406 -10.55 -0.47 8.35
CA GLN A 406 -10.94 -1.68 7.63
C GLN A 406 -9.85 -2.14 6.66
N LEU A 407 -9.18 -1.20 5.99
CA LEU A 407 -8.02 -1.48 5.14
C LEU A 407 -6.87 -2.08 5.96
N LYS A 408 -6.60 -1.53 7.15
CA LYS A 408 -5.57 -2.02 8.06
C LYS A 408 -5.82 -3.47 8.51
N PHE A 409 -7.09 -3.83 8.73
CA PHE A 409 -7.49 -5.20 9.07
C PHE A 409 -7.61 -6.14 7.86
N GLY A 410 -7.37 -5.65 6.64
CA GLY A 410 -7.47 -6.45 5.41
C GLY A 410 -8.91 -6.70 4.92
N ASP A 411 -9.91 -6.00 5.48
CA ASP A 411 -11.29 -6.09 4.99
C ASP A 411 -11.51 -5.13 3.81
N PHE A 412 -10.96 -5.51 2.67
CA PHE A 412 -10.98 -4.68 1.46
C PHE A 412 -12.39 -4.32 0.98
N LYS A 413 -13.36 -5.26 1.10
CA LYS A 413 -14.73 -5.04 0.62
C LYS A 413 -15.46 -3.96 1.42
N ARG A 414 -15.36 -4.00 2.76
CA ARG A 414 -15.99 -2.99 3.61
C ARG A 414 -15.28 -1.66 3.50
N SER A 415 -13.95 -1.67 3.40
CA SER A 415 -13.15 -0.49 3.19
C SER A 415 -13.54 0.23 1.90
N LEU A 416 -13.69 -0.52 0.78
CA LEU A 416 -14.15 0.01 -0.49
C LEU A 416 -15.51 0.71 -0.34
N ALA A 417 -16.51 0.02 0.26
CA ALA A 417 -17.84 0.59 0.48
C ALA A 417 -17.82 1.85 1.37
N SER A 418 -16.87 1.95 2.32
CA SER A 418 -16.72 3.14 3.15
C SER A 418 -16.15 4.32 2.36
N PHE A 419 -15.13 4.10 1.52
CA PHE A 419 -14.57 5.16 0.67
C PHE A 419 -15.51 5.55 -0.49
N GLU A 420 -16.30 4.61 -1.04
CA GLU A 420 -17.33 4.94 -2.04
C GLU A 420 -18.35 5.93 -1.49
N LYS A 421 -18.80 5.77 -0.24
CA LYS A 421 -19.69 6.76 0.42
C LYS A 421 -19.04 8.14 0.55
N VAL A 422 -17.72 8.20 0.72
CA VAL A 422 -16.99 9.47 0.71
C VAL A 422 -17.04 10.11 -0.67
N LEU A 423 -16.84 9.31 -1.72
CA LEU A 423 -16.86 9.79 -3.11
C LEU A 423 -18.27 10.17 -3.61
N GLU A 424 -19.35 9.58 -3.04
CA GLU A 424 -20.72 10.03 -3.31
C GLU A 424 -20.93 11.50 -2.91
N VAL A 425 -20.25 11.93 -1.84
CA VAL A 425 -20.34 13.31 -1.33
C VAL A 425 -19.29 14.22 -1.93
N HIS A 426 -18.06 13.73 -2.05
CA HIS A 426 -16.89 14.43 -2.56
C HIS A 426 -16.21 13.64 -3.67
N PRO A 427 -16.70 13.68 -4.92
CA PRO A 427 -16.16 12.90 -6.03
C PRO A 427 -14.70 13.20 -6.36
N GLU A 428 -14.21 14.39 -5.97
CA GLU A 428 -12.84 14.85 -6.20
C GLU A 428 -11.89 14.60 -5.01
N ASN A 429 -12.29 13.76 -4.05
CA ASN A 429 -11.44 13.48 -2.90
C ASN A 429 -10.28 12.55 -3.30
N CYS A 430 -9.10 13.14 -3.55
CA CYS A 430 -7.91 12.42 -4.00
C CYS A 430 -7.45 11.35 -3.00
N GLU A 431 -7.55 11.60 -1.68
CA GLU A 431 -7.13 10.64 -0.66
C GLU A 431 -7.98 9.35 -0.68
N SER A 432 -9.30 9.50 -0.84
CA SER A 432 -10.21 8.36 -0.96
C SER A 432 -10.00 7.62 -2.27
N LEU A 433 -9.76 8.33 -3.37
CA LEU A 433 -9.45 7.72 -4.66
C LEU A 433 -8.12 6.94 -4.59
N LYS A 434 -7.07 7.49 -3.97
CA LYS A 434 -5.80 6.77 -3.75
C LYS A 434 -6.01 5.50 -2.92
N ALA A 435 -6.79 5.59 -1.84
CA ALA A 435 -7.10 4.43 -1.02
C ALA A 435 -7.84 3.34 -1.82
N ILE A 436 -8.81 3.70 -2.65
CA ILE A 436 -9.53 2.78 -3.54
C ILE A 436 -8.60 2.19 -4.59
N GLY A 437 -7.72 2.99 -5.19
CA GLY A 437 -6.70 2.51 -6.13
C GLY A 437 -5.80 1.45 -5.49
N ASN A 438 -5.32 1.71 -4.28
CA ASN A 438 -4.52 0.74 -3.52
C ASN A 438 -5.31 -0.53 -3.15
N ILE A 439 -6.60 -0.42 -2.86
CA ILE A 439 -7.45 -1.59 -2.61
C ILE A 439 -7.57 -2.44 -3.87
N TYR A 440 -7.84 -1.85 -5.04
CA TYR A 440 -7.91 -2.58 -6.30
C TYR A 440 -6.56 -3.22 -6.66
N ALA A 441 -5.44 -2.55 -6.43
CA ALA A 441 -4.11 -3.12 -6.63
C ALA A 441 -3.88 -4.35 -5.72
N ASN A 442 -4.27 -4.28 -4.45
CA ASN A 442 -4.16 -5.40 -3.51
C ASN A 442 -5.10 -6.58 -3.86
N LEU A 443 -6.23 -6.33 -4.51
CA LEU A 443 -7.15 -7.34 -5.01
C LEU A 443 -6.69 -7.96 -6.35
N GLY A 444 -5.66 -7.42 -6.98
CA GLY A 444 -5.15 -7.83 -8.29
C GLY A 444 -5.97 -7.28 -9.47
N GLU A 445 -6.86 -6.31 -9.23
CA GLU A 445 -7.66 -5.64 -10.27
C GLU A 445 -6.89 -4.42 -10.82
N ASN A 446 -5.72 -4.66 -11.42
CA ASN A 446 -4.78 -3.62 -11.84
C ASN A 446 -5.40 -2.59 -12.80
N ASP A 447 -6.27 -3.00 -13.70
CA ASP A 447 -6.91 -2.09 -14.66
C ASP A 447 -7.75 -1.02 -13.96
N LYS A 448 -8.53 -1.42 -12.93
CA LYS A 448 -9.34 -0.47 -12.15
C LYS A 448 -8.46 0.43 -11.28
N ALA A 449 -7.37 -0.11 -10.72
CA ALA A 449 -6.39 0.66 -9.98
C ALA A 449 -5.76 1.75 -10.85
N ILE A 450 -5.31 1.40 -12.05
CA ILE A 450 -4.75 2.33 -13.03
C ILE A 450 -5.78 3.43 -13.41
N GLU A 451 -7.03 3.06 -13.62
CA GLU A 451 -8.08 4.04 -13.95
C GLU A 451 -8.31 5.03 -12.80
N THR A 452 -8.35 4.54 -11.56
CA THR A 452 -8.54 5.38 -10.36
C THR A 452 -7.36 6.32 -10.14
N PHE A 453 -6.13 5.85 -10.26
CA PHE A 453 -4.94 6.71 -10.13
C PHE A 453 -4.83 7.73 -11.28
N LYS A 454 -5.24 7.38 -12.52
CA LYS A 454 -5.38 8.34 -13.61
C LYS A 454 -6.42 9.43 -13.34
N LYS A 455 -7.49 9.12 -12.58
CA LYS A 455 -8.43 10.14 -12.10
C LYS A 455 -7.76 11.07 -11.09
N VAL A 456 -6.99 10.52 -10.14
CA VAL A 456 -6.26 11.34 -9.15
C VAL A 456 -5.29 12.30 -9.83
N THR A 457 -4.48 11.84 -10.78
CA THR A 457 -3.50 12.69 -11.50
C THR A 457 -4.14 13.79 -12.34
N ARG A 458 -5.40 13.61 -12.78
CA ARG A 458 -6.17 14.65 -13.47
C ARG A 458 -6.72 15.71 -12.51
N ILE A 459 -7.15 15.31 -11.32
CA ILE A 459 -7.69 16.21 -10.30
C ILE A 459 -6.56 16.99 -9.65
N ASP A 460 -5.50 16.30 -9.21
CA ASP A 460 -4.30 16.92 -8.64
C ASP A 460 -3.04 16.52 -9.42
N PRO A 461 -2.61 17.34 -10.38
CA PRO A 461 -1.39 17.09 -11.14
C PRO A 461 -0.11 17.26 -10.34
N LYS A 462 -0.17 17.68 -9.08
CA LYS A 462 0.99 17.87 -8.20
C LYS A 462 1.20 16.72 -7.22
N ASP A 463 0.26 15.79 -7.13
CA ASP A 463 0.36 14.65 -6.23
C ASP A 463 1.38 13.63 -6.76
N HIS A 464 2.64 13.77 -6.34
CA HIS A 464 3.74 12.90 -6.74
C HIS A 464 3.48 11.42 -6.36
N GLN A 465 2.75 11.16 -5.26
CA GLN A 465 2.48 9.80 -4.80
C GLN A 465 1.59 9.04 -5.81
N ALA A 466 0.57 9.71 -6.35
CA ALA A 466 -0.29 9.09 -7.37
C ALA A 466 0.48 8.72 -8.64
N PHE A 467 1.49 9.51 -9.01
CA PHE A 467 2.36 9.19 -10.15
C PHE A 467 3.29 8.02 -9.85
N VAL A 468 3.78 7.87 -8.62
CA VAL A 468 4.59 6.72 -8.21
C VAL A 468 3.77 5.43 -8.30
N GLU A 469 2.61 5.40 -7.63
CA GLU A 469 1.72 4.22 -7.63
C GLU A 469 1.29 3.83 -9.05
N LEU A 470 0.97 4.83 -9.89
CA LEU A 470 0.63 4.59 -11.30
C LEU A 470 1.81 4.03 -12.09
N GLY A 471 3.01 4.55 -11.85
CA GLY A 471 4.23 4.05 -12.44
C GLY A 471 4.49 2.60 -12.06
N GLU A 472 4.37 2.26 -10.77
CA GLU A 472 4.58 0.89 -10.27
C GLU A 472 3.58 -0.13 -10.86
N LEU A 473 2.31 0.25 -10.99
CA LEU A 473 1.29 -0.60 -11.59
C LEU A 473 1.50 -0.86 -13.08
N LEU A 474 2.14 0.07 -13.79
CA LEU A 474 2.37 -0.02 -15.22
C LEU A 474 3.68 -0.73 -15.60
N VAL A 475 4.57 -1.01 -14.64
CA VAL A 475 5.87 -1.65 -14.91
C VAL A 475 5.73 -2.94 -15.71
N GLU A 476 4.74 -3.77 -15.40
CA GLU A 476 4.54 -5.06 -16.08
C GLU A 476 3.83 -4.92 -17.44
N SER A 477 2.96 -3.92 -17.60
CA SER A 477 2.08 -3.77 -18.78
C SER A 477 2.64 -2.78 -19.81
N ASP A 478 3.13 -1.63 -19.36
CA ASP A 478 3.68 -0.56 -20.20
C ASP A 478 4.81 0.17 -19.48
N TRP A 479 6.03 -0.37 -19.63
CA TRP A 479 7.21 0.19 -18.99
C TRP A 479 7.53 1.63 -19.46
N ALA A 480 7.18 2.01 -20.70
CA ALA A 480 7.49 3.33 -21.22
C ALA A 480 6.62 4.39 -20.50
N ALA A 481 5.33 4.10 -20.35
CA ALA A 481 4.45 4.95 -19.55
C ALA A 481 4.85 4.93 -18.06
N ALA A 482 5.23 3.77 -17.50
CA ALA A 482 5.73 3.66 -16.13
C ALA A 482 6.94 4.58 -15.90
N MET A 483 7.91 4.56 -16.78
CA MET A 483 9.11 5.41 -16.72
C MET A 483 8.75 6.91 -16.78
N GLU A 484 7.80 7.29 -17.64
CA GLU A 484 7.35 8.67 -17.74
C GLU A 484 6.69 9.15 -16.46
N TYR A 485 5.82 8.35 -15.86
CA TYR A 485 5.15 8.70 -14.61
C TYR A 485 6.14 8.79 -13.43
N LEU A 486 7.07 7.84 -13.31
CA LEU A 486 8.08 7.88 -12.25
C LEU A 486 9.02 9.09 -12.39
N LYS A 487 9.45 9.44 -13.62
CA LYS A 487 10.21 10.68 -13.88
C LYS A 487 9.42 11.93 -13.56
N THR A 488 8.12 11.94 -13.84
CA THR A 488 7.24 13.05 -13.49
C THR A 488 7.18 13.21 -11.97
N ALA A 489 7.03 12.13 -11.22
CA ALA A 489 7.08 12.14 -9.76
C ALA A 489 8.40 12.74 -9.23
N CYS A 490 9.54 12.31 -9.77
CA CYS A 490 10.84 12.89 -9.41
C CYS A 490 10.94 14.40 -9.71
N THR A 491 10.39 14.84 -10.85
CA THR A 491 10.42 16.27 -11.21
C THR A 491 9.52 17.11 -10.30
N LEU A 492 8.40 16.54 -9.84
CA LEU A 492 7.50 17.20 -8.89
C LEU A 492 8.17 17.33 -7.52
N LEU A 493 8.81 16.27 -7.02
CA LEU A 493 9.56 16.29 -5.76
C LEU A 493 10.73 17.30 -5.80
N ARG A 494 11.50 17.33 -6.89
CA ARG A 494 12.57 18.34 -7.06
C ARG A 494 12.04 19.76 -7.06
N LYS A 495 10.90 20.03 -7.70
CA LYS A 495 10.24 21.36 -7.70
C LYS A 495 9.72 21.73 -6.32
N ALA A 496 9.26 20.77 -5.55
CA ALA A 496 8.83 20.97 -4.17
C ALA A 496 10.00 21.21 -3.21
N GLY A 497 11.24 20.93 -3.62
CA GLY A 497 12.43 20.97 -2.76
C GLY A 497 12.47 19.81 -1.74
N GLU A 498 11.72 18.75 -1.99
CA GLU A 498 11.69 17.56 -1.15
C GLU A 498 12.76 16.56 -1.58
N LYS A 499 13.28 15.79 -0.63
CA LYS A 499 14.16 14.68 -0.93
C LYS A 499 13.42 13.62 -1.73
N ILE A 500 14.02 13.17 -2.84
CA ILE A 500 13.49 12.07 -3.62
C ILE A 500 13.68 10.78 -2.80
N PRO A 501 12.64 9.95 -2.63
CA PRO A 501 12.76 8.66 -1.98
C PRO A 501 13.77 7.76 -2.70
N VAL A 502 14.58 7.05 -1.91
CA VAL A 502 15.61 6.13 -2.43
C VAL A 502 14.96 5.03 -3.28
N GLU A 503 13.80 4.56 -2.87
CA GLU A 503 13.02 3.53 -3.54
C GLU A 503 12.61 3.94 -4.95
N LEU A 504 12.21 5.20 -5.12
CA LEU A 504 11.79 5.73 -6.43
C LEU A 504 12.98 5.77 -7.41
N LEU A 505 14.13 6.28 -6.98
CA LEU A 505 15.34 6.30 -7.80
C LEU A 505 15.87 4.90 -8.09
N ASN A 506 15.77 3.99 -7.11
CA ASN A 506 16.11 2.59 -7.28
C ASN A 506 15.19 1.91 -8.31
N GLY A 507 13.87 2.17 -8.25
CA GLY A 507 12.91 1.68 -9.25
C GLY A 507 13.22 2.15 -10.66
N ILE A 508 13.52 3.43 -10.83
CA ILE A 508 13.96 4.00 -12.12
C ILE A 508 15.27 3.35 -12.60
N GLY A 509 16.23 3.17 -11.69
CA GLY A 509 17.50 2.50 -11.99
C GLY A 509 17.30 1.06 -12.47
N LEU A 510 16.38 0.31 -11.85
CA LEU A 510 16.02 -1.05 -12.27
C LEU A 510 15.38 -1.09 -13.66
N LEU A 511 14.47 -0.14 -13.95
CA LEU A 511 13.85 -0.04 -15.28
C LEU A 511 14.89 0.26 -16.37
N TYR A 512 15.87 1.13 -16.11
CA TYR A 512 17.00 1.34 -17.03
C TYR A 512 17.87 0.10 -17.14
N PHE A 513 18.11 -0.61 -16.05
CA PHE A 513 18.88 -1.85 -16.03
C PHE A 513 18.23 -2.92 -16.93
N GLU A 514 16.92 -3.11 -16.84
CA GLU A 514 16.17 -4.06 -17.68
C GLU A 514 16.23 -3.73 -19.18
N LYS A 515 16.36 -2.44 -19.49
CA LYS A 515 16.54 -1.98 -20.88
C LYS A 515 17.98 -2.05 -21.36
N ALA A 516 18.90 -2.47 -20.51
CA ALA A 516 20.34 -2.43 -20.75
C ALA A 516 20.89 -1.01 -21.02
N GLU A 517 20.21 0.01 -20.52
CA GLU A 517 20.69 1.39 -20.48
C GLU A 517 21.54 1.59 -19.23
N PHE A 518 22.67 0.89 -19.17
CA PHE A 518 23.48 0.74 -17.96
C PHE A 518 24.05 2.05 -17.42
N GLU A 519 24.39 3.01 -18.29
CA GLU A 519 24.90 4.32 -17.88
C GLU A 519 23.84 5.13 -17.08
N LEU A 520 22.58 5.10 -17.55
CA LEU A 520 21.47 5.78 -16.88
C LEU A 520 21.05 5.04 -15.59
N ALA A 521 21.12 3.72 -15.59
CA ALA A 521 20.91 2.90 -14.40
C ALA A 521 21.96 3.24 -13.33
N GLU A 522 23.25 3.32 -13.71
CA GLU A 522 24.33 3.69 -12.81
C GLU A 522 24.13 5.08 -12.21
N GLN A 523 23.75 6.05 -13.04
CA GLN A 523 23.48 7.41 -12.57
C GLN A 523 22.32 7.44 -11.57
N SER A 524 21.26 6.70 -11.84
CA SER A 524 20.08 6.64 -10.94
C SER A 524 20.43 5.98 -9.61
N PHE A 525 21.18 4.87 -9.61
CA PHE A 525 21.62 4.23 -8.38
C PHE A 525 22.61 5.09 -7.58
N LYS A 526 23.51 5.81 -8.24
CA LYS A 526 24.43 6.75 -7.58
C LYS A 526 23.68 7.93 -6.96
N GLU A 527 22.70 8.49 -7.66
CA GLU A 527 21.84 9.56 -7.11
C GLU A 527 21.05 9.06 -5.87
N ALA A 528 20.52 7.83 -5.92
CA ALA A 528 19.79 7.21 -4.81
C ALA A 528 20.69 6.98 -3.58
N LEU A 529 21.90 6.49 -3.81
CA LEU A 529 22.88 6.21 -2.76
C LEU A 529 23.46 7.51 -2.14
N GLY A 530 23.59 8.58 -2.96
CA GLY A 530 24.22 9.82 -2.54
C GLY A 530 25.70 9.66 -2.17
N ASP A 531 26.24 10.64 -1.48
CA ASP A 531 27.63 10.60 -1.00
C ASP A 531 27.73 9.69 0.23
N GLY A 532 28.29 8.52 0.04
CA GLY A 532 28.48 7.52 1.08
C GLY A 532 29.84 6.82 0.98
N ILE A 533 30.12 5.92 1.92
CA ILE A 533 31.35 5.16 1.99
C ILE A 533 31.62 4.34 0.74
N TRP A 534 30.59 3.92 0.05
CA TRP A 534 30.67 3.19 -1.19
C TRP A 534 31.42 4.01 -2.28
N VAL A 535 31.32 5.36 -2.25
CA VAL A 535 32.08 6.25 -3.17
C VAL A 535 33.56 6.08 -2.93
N SER A 536 34.00 6.14 -1.66
CA SER A 536 35.41 5.96 -1.30
C SER A 536 35.94 4.57 -1.70
N ILE A 537 35.11 3.54 -1.63
CA ILE A 537 35.45 2.19 -2.07
C ILE A 537 35.57 2.14 -3.61
N MET A 538 34.66 2.80 -4.32
CA MET A 538 34.60 2.77 -5.79
C MET A 538 35.69 3.63 -6.45
N ASP A 539 36.01 4.78 -5.89
CA ASP A 539 37.00 5.72 -6.42
C ASP A 539 38.46 5.30 -6.10
N GLY A 540 38.62 4.17 -5.40
CA GLY A 540 39.95 3.64 -5.09
C GLY A 540 40.74 4.47 -4.07
N THR A 541 40.11 5.47 -3.42
CA THR A 541 40.75 6.26 -2.37
C THR A 541 41.05 5.43 -1.12
N ALA A 542 40.40 4.27 -1.01
CA ALA A 542 40.65 3.28 0.05
C ALA A 542 41.93 2.48 -0.15
N GLY A 543 42.79 2.84 -1.12
CA GLY A 543 44.14 2.37 -1.28
C GLY A 543 44.33 1.17 -2.19
N SER A 544 45.55 1.04 -2.74
CA SER A 544 46.03 0.01 -3.64
C SER A 544 45.95 -1.45 -3.11
N SER A 545 45.43 -1.66 -1.91
CA SER A 545 45.17 -2.97 -1.30
C SER A 545 44.02 -3.74 -1.94
N ILE A 546 43.15 -3.06 -2.72
CA ILE A 546 41.96 -3.66 -3.33
C ILE A 546 42.32 -4.82 -4.29
N ALA A 547 43.40 -4.72 -5.01
CA ALA A 547 43.85 -5.75 -5.95
C ALA A 547 44.28 -7.07 -5.27
N ASN A 548 44.78 -7.02 -4.04
CA ASN A 548 45.21 -8.22 -3.29
C ASN A 548 44.06 -8.91 -2.53
N TRP A 549 42.87 -8.33 -2.57
CA TRP A 549 41.71 -8.70 -1.80
C TRP A 549 40.87 -9.82 -2.40
N SER A 550 41.20 -10.27 -3.56
CA SER A 550 40.44 -11.31 -4.28
C SER A 550 40.48 -12.70 -3.61
N VAL A 551 41.29 -12.91 -2.56
CA VAL A 551 41.63 -14.26 -2.09
C VAL A 551 40.92 -14.69 -0.81
N GLN A 552 40.46 -13.77 0.06
CA GLN A 552 39.88 -14.19 1.35
C GLN A 552 38.58 -13.43 1.65
N TYR A 553 37.44 -13.95 1.18
CA TYR A 553 36.13 -13.35 1.41
C TYR A 553 35.70 -13.32 2.90
N ARG A 554 36.29 -14.16 3.75
CA ARG A 554 36.04 -14.22 5.20
C ARG A 554 36.85 -13.22 6.00
N ASP A 555 37.84 -12.57 5.42
CA ASP A 555 38.63 -11.57 6.10
C ASP A 555 37.88 -10.21 6.12
N GLN A 556 37.27 -9.92 7.25
CA GLN A 556 36.56 -8.64 7.52
C GLN A 556 37.50 -7.58 8.10
N SER A 557 38.78 -7.90 8.27
CA SER A 557 39.78 -7.00 8.91
C SER A 557 39.87 -5.65 8.22
N PHE A 558 39.67 -5.61 6.93
CA PHE A 558 39.65 -4.37 6.16
C PHE A 558 38.47 -3.49 6.50
N PHE A 559 37.29 -4.02 6.56
CA PHE A 559 36.10 -3.23 6.88
C PHE A 559 36.21 -2.70 8.31
N HIS A 560 36.79 -3.46 9.22
CA HIS A 560 37.10 -2.99 10.59
C HIS A 560 38.12 -1.86 10.58
N GLN A 561 39.21 -1.98 9.81
CA GLN A 561 40.20 -0.92 9.66
C GLN A 561 39.63 0.32 8.95
N LEU A 562 38.73 0.11 7.98
CA LEU A 562 38.05 1.20 7.30
C LEU A 562 37.07 1.91 8.23
N GLU A 563 36.37 1.17 9.09
CA GLU A 563 35.44 1.71 10.08
C GLU A 563 36.13 2.54 11.17
N GLU A 564 37.39 2.21 11.51
CA GLU A 564 38.22 3.02 12.37
C GLU A 564 38.61 4.38 11.77
N SER A 565 38.70 4.46 10.44
CA SER A 565 39.08 5.67 9.70
C SER A 565 37.89 6.51 9.22
N VAL A 566 36.78 5.88 8.85
CA VAL A 566 35.55 6.51 8.32
C VAL A 566 34.32 5.77 8.86
N PRO A 567 33.34 6.47 9.44
CA PRO A 567 32.12 5.80 9.92
C PRO A 567 31.40 5.09 8.75
N LEU A 568 31.31 3.78 8.86
CA LEU A 568 30.64 2.91 7.89
C LEU A 568 29.11 2.89 8.13
N GLU A 569 28.44 4.01 7.90
CA GLU A 569 26.99 4.07 8.01
C GLU A 569 26.34 3.64 6.68
N LEU A 570 25.72 2.49 6.67
CA LEU A 570 24.86 2.04 5.58
C LEU A 570 23.41 1.95 6.10
N PRO A 571 22.58 2.96 5.85
CA PRO A 571 21.16 2.93 6.23
C PRO A 571 20.41 1.78 5.57
N CYS A 572 19.41 1.21 6.26
CA CYS A 572 18.65 0.05 5.78
C CYS A 572 17.87 0.31 4.48
N ASP A 573 17.43 1.57 4.25
CA ASP A 573 16.75 1.99 3.02
C ASP A 573 17.67 1.95 1.77
N LYS A 574 18.99 2.07 1.95
CA LYS A 574 19.98 2.07 0.87
C LYS A 574 20.57 0.71 0.53
N VAL A 575 20.38 -0.30 1.39
CA VAL A 575 20.99 -1.62 1.22
C VAL A 575 20.57 -2.29 -0.10
N THR A 576 19.27 -2.27 -0.40
CA THR A 576 18.74 -2.85 -1.64
C THR A 576 19.28 -2.12 -2.87
N THR A 577 19.38 -0.79 -2.79
CA THR A 577 19.96 0.00 -3.90
C THR A 577 21.42 -0.30 -4.10
N LEU A 578 22.18 -0.47 -3.02
CA LEU A 578 23.61 -0.86 -3.10
C LEU A 578 23.77 -2.26 -3.69
N PHE A 579 22.87 -3.19 -3.34
CA PHE A 579 22.83 -4.52 -3.92
C PHE A 579 22.53 -4.46 -5.43
N ASN A 580 21.55 -3.66 -5.85
CA ASN A 580 21.21 -3.50 -7.28
C ASN A 580 22.34 -2.83 -8.06
N TYR A 581 23.04 -1.87 -7.45
CA TYR A 581 24.22 -1.27 -8.04
C TYR A 581 25.37 -2.28 -8.19
N ALA A 582 25.57 -3.16 -7.20
CA ALA A 582 26.52 -4.24 -7.31
C ALA A 582 26.14 -5.24 -8.42
N ARG A 583 24.84 -5.50 -8.61
CA ARG A 583 24.30 -6.30 -9.73
C ARG A 583 24.61 -5.65 -11.08
N LEU A 584 24.44 -4.34 -11.20
CA LEU A 584 24.78 -3.61 -12.41
C LEU A 584 26.28 -3.74 -12.74
N LEU A 585 27.15 -3.62 -11.75
CA LEU A 585 28.60 -3.78 -11.94
C LEU A 585 28.97 -5.22 -12.35
N GLU A 586 28.23 -6.21 -11.87
CA GLU A 586 28.39 -7.60 -12.29
C GLU A 586 28.06 -7.78 -13.78
N GLU A 587 26.98 -7.18 -14.27
CA GLU A 587 26.62 -7.20 -15.70
C GLU A 587 27.61 -6.40 -16.57
N LEU A 588 28.22 -5.35 -16.02
CA LEU A 588 29.31 -4.61 -16.65
C LEU A 588 30.67 -5.34 -16.59
N HIS A 589 30.68 -6.59 -16.07
CA HIS A 589 31.87 -7.42 -15.88
C HIS A 589 32.90 -6.87 -14.88
N ASP A 590 32.56 -5.86 -14.06
CA ASP A 590 33.42 -5.40 -12.98
C ASP A 590 33.15 -6.23 -11.70
N THR A 591 33.49 -7.51 -11.78
CA THR A 591 33.23 -8.45 -10.66
C THR A 591 34.02 -8.13 -9.40
N VAL A 592 35.13 -7.33 -9.52
CA VAL A 592 35.95 -6.94 -8.35
C VAL A 592 35.18 -5.95 -7.51
N LYS A 593 34.70 -4.87 -8.11
CA LYS A 593 33.91 -3.85 -7.38
C LYS A 593 32.58 -4.42 -6.89
N ALA A 594 31.89 -5.22 -7.72
CA ALA A 594 30.68 -5.91 -7.30
C ALA A 594 30.89 -6.77 -6.04
N SER A 595 31.98 -7.56 -6.01
CA SER A 595 32.34 -8.38 -4.86
C SER A 595 32.60 -7.55 -3.60
N LEU A 596 33.21 -6.37 -3.72
CA LEU A 596 33.44 -5.48 -2.58
C LEU A 596 32.14 -4.94 -2.00
N LEU A 597 31.22 -4.52 -2.86
CA LEU A 597 29.93 -4.01 -2.42
C LEU A 597 29.09 -5.10 -1.74
N TYR A 598 29.05 -6.32 -2.28
CA TYR A 598 28.37 -7.45 -1.63
C TYR A 598 28.96 -7.77 -0.26
N ARG A 599 30.31 -7.72 -0.12
CA ARG A 599 30.98 -7.91 1.16
C ARG A 599 30.67 -6.81 2.15
N LEU A 600 30.59 -5.55 1.72
CA LEU A 600 30.15 -4.44 2.53
C LEU A 600 28.72 -4.67 3.07
N ILE A 601 27.83 -5.15 2.20
CA ILE A 601 26.47 -5.49 2.60
C ILE A 601 26.48 -6.58 3.68
N ILE A 602 27.23 -7.67 3.48
CA ILE A 602 27.33 -8.78 4.44
C ILE A 602 27.97 -8.32 5.75
N PHE A 603 28.95 -7.42 5.68
CA PHE A 603 29.61 -6.88 6.87
C PHE A 603 28.64 -6.11 7.76
N LYS A 604 27.76 -5.28 7.17
CA LYS A 604 26.75 -4.50 7.91
C LYS A 604 25.47 -5.27 8.21
N TYR A 605 25.08 -6.14 7.31
CA TYR A 605 23.87 -6.94 7.38
C TYR A 605 24.19 -8.41 7.12
N PRO A 606 24.68 -9.13 8.15
CA PRO A 606 25.05 -10.54 8.02
C PRO A 606 23.90 -11.45 7.58
N ASP A 607 22.67 -11.03 7.80
CA ASP A 607 21.46 -11.78 7.45
C ASP A 607 21.01 -11.58 6.00
N TYR A 608 21.73 -10.80 5.19
CA TYR A 608 21.37 -10.53 3.81
C TYR A 608 21.79 -11.66 2.88
N ILE A 609 20.95 -12.69 2.77
CA ILE A 609 21.22 -13.97 2.08
C ILE A 609 21.61 -13.78 0.63
N ASP A 610 20.95 -12.90 -0.11
CA ASP A 610 21.16 -12.73 -1.55
C ASP A 610 22.58 -12.28 -1.89
N ALA A 611 23.23 -11.51 -1.02
CA ALA A 611 24.61 -11.09 -1.22
C ALA A 611 25.58 -12.29 -1.15
N TYR A 612 25.35 -13.28 -0.27
CA TYR A 612 26.11 -14.52 -0.23
C TYR A 612 25.93 -15.33 -1.52
N LEU A 613 24.69 -15.41 -2.02
CA LEU A 613 24.42 -16.14 -3.27
C LEU A 613 25.09 -15.50 -4.47
N ARG A 614 25.11 -14.18 -4.56
CA ARG A 614 25.81 -13.47 -5.65
C ARG A 614 27.31 -13.65 -5.58
N LEU A 615 27.90 -13.55 -4.38
CA LEU A 615 29.32 -13.87 -4.19
C LEU A 615 29.63 -15.33 -4.56
N GLY A 616 28.74 -16.26 -4.18
CA GLY A 616 28.85 -17.66 -4.61
C GLY A 616 28.79 -17.83 -6.13
N SER A 617 27.94 -17.07 -6.82
CA SER A 617 27.89 -17.06 -8.28
C SER A 617 29.19 -16.54 -8.89
N ILE A 618 29.71 -15.41 -8.40
CA ILE A 618 31.00 -14.86 -8.86
C ILE A 618 32.17 -15.85 -8.60
N ALA A 619 32.16 -16.52 -7.45
CA ALA A 619 33.16 -17.54 -7.14
C ALA A 619 33.09 -18.73 -8.12
N LYS A 620 31.87 -19.17 -8.45
CA LYS A 620 31.64 -20.23 -9.45
C LYS A 620 32.14 -19.81 -10.83
N GLU A 621 31.86 -18.59 -11.28
CA GLU A 621 32.36 -18.07 -12.57
C GLU A 621 33.88 -18.03 -12.64
N LYS A 622 34.57 -17.73 -11.53
CA LYS A 622 36.00 -17.77 -11.37
C LYS A 622 36.54 -19.20 -11.18
N ASN A 623 35.68 -20.21 -11.37
CA ASN A 623 36.01 -21.63 -11.21
C ASN A 623 36.46 -22.03 -9.77
N ASN A 624 36.11 -21.24 -8.76
CA ASN A 624 36.37 -21.54 -7.36
C ASN A 624 35.12 -22.15 -6.72
N ILE A 625 34.88 -23.44 -7.03
CA ILE A 625 33.64 -24.14 -6.62
C ILE A 625 33.59 -24.33 -5.11
N GLN A 626 34.72 -24.59 -4.47
CA GLN A 626 34.79 -24.78 -3.02
C GLN A 626 34.34 -23.54 -2.28
N LEU A 627 34.82 -22.37 -2.67
CA LEU A 627 34.40 -21.10 -2.09
C LEU A 627 32.90 -20.84 -2.32
N SER A 628 32.39 -21.21 -3.50
CA SER A 628 30.96 -21.08 -3.80
C SER A 628 30.11 -21.93 -2.85
N ILE A 629 30.50 -23.18 -2.62
CA ILE A 629 29.79 -24.09 -1.68
C ILE A 629 29.84 -23.55 -0.25
N GLU A 630 30.97 -23.01 0.19
CA GLU A 630 31.11 -22.41 1.53
C GLU A 630 30.21 -21.21 1.73
N LEU A 631 30.14 -20.30 0.74
CA LEU A 631 29.29 -19.12 0.77
C LEU A 631 27.80 -19.48 0.82
N ILE A 632 27.40 -20.45 0.00
CA ILE A 632 26.00 -20.94 0.02
C ILE A 632 25.69 -21.65 1.34
N GLY A 633 26.68 -22.39 1.88
CA GLY A 633 26.55 -23.00 3.21
C GLY A 633 26.35 -21.97 4.31
N ASP A 634 27.03 -20.82 4.24
CA ASP A 634 26.83 -19.73 5.18
C ASP A 634 25.43 -19.09 5.00
N ALA A 635 24.96 -18.93 3.77
CA ALA A 635 23.57 -18.50 3.51
C ALA A 635 22.51 -19.45 4.07
N LEU A 636 22.74 -20.77 3.96
CA LEU A 636 21.84 -21.80 4.51
C LEU A 636 21.89 -21.91 6.04
N LYS A 637 22.96 -21.45 6.69
CA LYS A 637 22.99 -21.32 8.17
C LYS A 637 22.03 -20.22 8.66
N ILE A 638 21.85 -19.17 7.87
CA ILE A 638 20.91 -18.07 8.19
C ILE A 638 19.47 -18.56 7.96
N ASN A 639 19.20 -19.14 6.80
CA ASN A 639 17.90 -19.73 6.48
C ASN A 639 18.08 -21.08 5.77
N SER A 640 17.90 -22.16 6.52
CA SER A 640 18.07 -23.54 6.05
C SER A 640 17.07 -23.96 4.96
N LYS A 641 15.96 -23.26 4.80
CA LYS A 641 14.92 -23.54 3.82
C LYS A 641 14.87 -22.51 2.69
N TYR A 642 15.94 -21.75 2.46
CA TYR A 642 15.97 -20.75 1.38
C TYR A 642 16.06 -21.43 0.01
N PRO A 643 15.01 -21.37 -0.84
CA PRO A 643 14.91 -22.21 -2.04
C PRO A 643 16.03 -21.96 -3.05
N ASN A 644 16.44 -20.69 -3.24
CA ASN A 644 17.48 -20.34 -4.19
C ASN A 644 18.85 -20.86 -3.75
N ALA A 645 19.15 -20.82 -2.44
CA ALA A 645 20.39 -21.36 -1.90
C ALA A 645 20.46 -22.89 -2.07
N LEU A 646 19.37 -23.59 -1.74
CA LEU A 646 19.26 -25.04 -1.93
C LEU A 646 19.41 -25.44 -3.39
N SER A 647 18.75 -24.72 -4.30
CA SER A 647 18.84 -24.96 -5.74
C SER A 647 20.25 -24.70 -6.28
N MET A 648 20.93 -23.66 -5.80
CA MET A 648 22.30 -23.34 -6.19
C MET A 648 23.28 -24.38 -5.67
N LEU A 649 23.14 -24.81 -4.39
CA LEU A 649 23.97 -25.87 -3.83
C LEU A 649 23.81 -27.19 -4.59
N GLY A 650 22.55 -27.60 -4.84
CA GLY A 650 22.26 -28.79 -5.63
C GLY A 650 22.86 -28.72 -7.05
N SER A 651 22.87 -27.53 -7.67
CA SER A 651 23.49 -27.34 -9.00
C SER A 651 25.01 -27.51 -8.98
N LEU A 652 25.68 -27.12 -7.89
CA LEU A 652 27.12 -27.32 -7.73
C LEU A 652 27.44 -28.79 -7.43
N GLU A 653 26.67 -29.42 -6.56
CA GLU A 653 26.83 -30.84 -6.21
C GLU A 653 26.52 -31.79 -7.36
N LEU A 654 25.67 -31.39 -8.29
CA LEU A 654 25.36 -32.16 -9.48
C LEU A 654 26.59 -32.35 -10.39
N GLN A 655 27.55 -31.45 -10.30
CA GLN A 655 28.80 -31.50 -11.11
C GLN A 655 29.80 -32.53 -10.57
N SER A 656 29.70 -32.90 -9.29
CA SER A 656 30.61 -33.89 -8.68
C SER A 656 30.02 -35.31 -8.73
N ASP A 657 30.90 -36.28 -9.01
CA ASP A 657 30.49 -37.68 -9.03
C ASP A 657 30.17 -38.24 -7.65
N GLU A 658 30.64 -37.61 -6.57
CA GLU A 658 30.41 -38.03 -5.18
C GLU A 658 29.09 -37.51 -4.62
N THR A 659 28.71 -36.25 -4.97
CA THR A 659 27.62 -35.52 -4.33
C THR A 659 26.35 -35.39 -5.19
N TRP A 660 26.32 -35.91 -6.42
CA TRP A 660 25.16 -35.78 -7.32
C TRP A 660 23.87 -36.39 -6.75
N LEU A 661 23.95 -37.35 -5.82
CA LEU A 661 22.78 -37.91 -5.17
C LEU A 661 22.18 -36.96 -4.11
N THR A 662 23.03 -36.24 -3.35
CA THR A 662 22.60 -35.24 -2.38
C THR A 662 21.96 -34.05 -3.08
N ALA A 663 22.42 -33.69 -4.28
CA ALA A 663 21.80 -32.67 -5.11
C ALA A 663 20.30 -32.87 -5.31
N LYS A 664 19.85 -34.14 -5.43
CA LYS A 664 18.41 -34.45 -5.54
C LYS A 664 17.63 -34.09 -4.30
N GLU A 665 18.19 -34.31 -3.13
CA GLU A 665 17.57 -34.00 -1.86
C GLU A 665 17.41 -32.49 -1.72
N HIS A 666 18.48 -31.72 -2.00
CA HIS A 666 18.43 -30.26 -1.99
C HIS A 666 17.42 -29.67 -2.99
N PHE A 667 17.29 -30.23 -4.20
CA PHE A 667 16.26 -29.81 -5.14
C PHE A 667 14.84 -30.15 -4.69
N ARG A 668 14.67 -31.24 -3.96
CA ARG A 668 13.39 -31.62 -3.36
C ARG A 668 13.03 -30.68 -2.21
N ASP A 669 14.01 -30.41 -1.34
CA ASP A 669 13.82 -29.50 -0.22
C ASP A 669 13.51 -28.07 -0.71
N ALA A 670 14.16 -27.61 -1.78
CA ALA A 670 13.83 -26.35 -2.42
C ALA A 670 12.39 -26.30 -2.96
N LYS A 671 11.94 -27.40 -3.59
CA LYS A 671 10.57 -27.53 -4.08
C LYS A 671 9.57 -27.53 -2.92
N ASP A 672 9.84 -28.27 -1.85
CA ASP A 672 8.97 -28.40 -0.70
C ASP A 672 8.92 -27.09 0.12
N ALA A 673 10.02 -26.32 0.16
CA ALA A 673 10.06 -24.99 0.77
C ALA A 673 9.19 -23.96 0.05
N THR A 674 8.89 -24.18 -1.23
CA THR A 674 8.04 -23.30 -2.05
C THR A 674 6.62 -23.83 -2.23
N ASP A 675 6.22 -24.88 -1.50
CA ASP A 675 4.94 -25.61 -1.72
C ASP A 675 4.74 -26.05 -3.17
N GLY A 676 5.82 -26.28 -3.91
CA GLY A 676 5.78 -26.64 -5.32
C GLY A 676 5.30 -25.54 -6.28
N LYS A 677 5.26 -24.29 -5.83
CA LYS A 677 4.85 -23.14 -6.67
C LYS A 677 5.98 -22.59 -7.53
N ASP A 678 7.24 -22.84 -7.15
CA ASP A 678 8.39 -22.35 -7.89
C ASP A 678 8.69 -23.26 -9.10
N PRO A 679 8.60 -22.77 -10.35
CA PRO A 679 8.89 -23.52 -11.55
C PRO A 679 10.40 -23.88 -11.66
N TYR A 680 11.29 -23.13 -11.01
CA TYR A 680 12.73 -23.37 -11.08
C TYR A 680 13.13 -24.68 -10.36
N SER A 681 12.57 -24.93 -9.19
CA SER A 681 12.81 -26.16 -8.43
C SER A 681 12.36 -27.42 -9.21
N TRP A 682 11.23 -27.32 -9.92
CA TRP A 682 10.76 -28.38 -10.81
C TRP A 682 11.71 -28.60 -12.01
N LEU A 683 12.21 -27.51 -12.60
CA LEU A 683 13.16 -27.56 -13.69
C LEU A 683 14.45 -28.27 -13.28
N GLN A 684 14.99 -27.95 -12.10
CA GLN A 684 16.19 -28.57 -11.57
C GLN A 684 16.02 -30.06 -11.31
N LEU A 685 14.87 -30.48 -10.78
CA LEU A 685 14.55 -31.90 -10.64
C LEU A 685 14.42 -32.60 -12.00
N GLY A 686 13.88 -31.93 -13.01
CA GLY A 686 13.84 -32.38 -14.38
C GLY A 686 15.25 -32.63 -14.95
N ASN A 687 16.13 -31.65 -14.78
CA ASN A 687 17.52 -31.72 -15.19
C ASN A 687 18.28 -32.83 -14.45
N TRP A 688 18.05 -32.99 -13.15
CA TRP A 688 18.63 -34.08 -12.36
C TRP A 688 18.21 -35.45 -12.90
N ASN A 689 16.91 -35.65 -13.20
CA ASN A 689 16.41 -36.91 -13.77
C ASN A 689 17.02 -37.20 -15.13
N TYR A 690 17.15 -36.18 -15.99
CA TYR A 690 17.82 -36.32 -17.27
C TYR A 690 19.33 -36.69 -17.11
N PHE A 691 20.01 -36.03 -16.17
CA PHE A 691 21.39 -36.30 -15.84
C PHE A 691 21.53 -37.75 -15.32
N ALA A 692 20.67 -38.22 -14.43
CA ALA A 692 20.66 -39.58 -13.89
C ALA A 692 20.46 -40.64 -15.00
N ALA A 693 19.59 -40.34 -16.00
CA ALA A 693 19.34 -41.23 -17.12
C ALA A 693 20.59 -41.44 -17.99
N ASN A 694 21.46 -40.40 -18.12
CA ASN A 694 22.62 -40.42 -19.02
C ASN A 694 23.94 -40.89 -18.36
N ARG A 695 23.92 -41.21 -17.05
CA ARG A 695 25.11 -41.70 -16.35
C ARG A 695 25.45 -43.14 -16.74
N PRO A 696 26.76 -43.41 -16.98
CA PRO A 696 27.23 -44.71 -17.48
C PRO A 696 27.17 -45.85 -16.44
N GLU A 697 27.13 -45.50 -15.15
CA GLU A 697 27.33 -46.46 -14.05
C GLU A 697 26.14 -47.41 -13.78
N LYS A 698 24.93 -47.04 -14.24
CA LYS A 698 23.69 -47.83 -14.01
C LYS A 698 22.90 -48.02 -15.30
N LYS A 699 23.50 -48.74 -16.27
CA LYS A 699 22.81 -49.01 -17.55
C LYS A 699 21.82 -50.17 -17.44
N ALA A 700 20.70 -49.98 -16.71
CA ALA A 700 19.55 -50.82 -16.91
C ALA A 700 18.57 -50.05 -17.80
N PRO A 701 18.15 -50.55 -18.97
CA PRO A 701 17.30 -49.82 -19.95
C PRO A 701 15.97 -49.34 -19.34
N LYS A 702 15.43 -50.11 -18.39
CA LYS A 702 14.23 -49.72 -17.62
C LYS A 702 14.44 -48.50 -16.74
N PHE A 703 15.61 -48.37 -16.10
CA PHE A 703 15.96 -47.24 -15.25
C PHE A 703 16.10 -45.92 -16.06
N GLU A 704 16.80 -46.02 -17.18
CA GLU A 704 16.97 -44.91 -18.12
C GLU A 704 15.64 -44.39 -18.63
N ALA A 705 14.75 -45.26 -19.11
CA ALA A 705 13.44 -44.90 -19.61
C ALA A 705 12.58 -44.25 -18.51
N THR A 706 12.62 -44.80 -17.27
CA THR A 706 11.85 -44.23 -16.15
C THR A 706 12.30 -42.80 -15.80
N HIS A 707 13.62 -42.54 -15.77
CA HIS A 707 14.14 -41.21 -15.48
C HIS A 707 13.85 -40.21 -16.61
N ARG A 708 13.90 -40.62 -17.88
CA ARG A 708 13.51 -39.78 -19.03
C ARG A 708 12.03 -39.43 -19.00
N GLU A 709 11.15 -40.38 -18.68
CA GLU A 709 9.71 -40.05 -18.55
C GLU A 709 9.43 -39.12 -17.35
N LYS A 710 10.09 -39.32 -16.21
CA LYS A 710 10.00 -38.39 -15.08
C LYS A 710 10.50 -36.99 -15.44
N ALA A 711 11.62 -36.89 -16.17
CA ALA A 711 12.12 -35.61 -16.64
C ALA A 711 11.10 -34.91 -17.55
N LYS A 712 10.47 -35.67 -18.47
CA LYS A 712 9.43 -35.17 -19.35
C LYS A 712 8.22 -34.63 -18.56
N GLU A 713 7.74 -35.38 -17.60
CA GLU A 713 6.62 -34.98 -16.74
C GLU A 713 6.93 -33.68 -15.97
N LEU A 714 8.13 -33.57 -15.40
CA LEU A 714 8.59 -32.40 -14.67
C LEU A 714 8.69 -31.16 -15.58
N PHE A 715 9.27 -31.27 -16.77
CA PHE A 715 9.34 -30.16 -17.72
C PHE A 715 7.94 -29.72 -18.19
N LEU A 716 7.02 -30.67 -18.43
CA LEU A 716 5.63 -30.36 -18.77
C LEU A 716 4.91 -29.64 -17.63
N ASN A 717 5.16 -30.00 -16.38
CA ASN A 717 4.58 -29.32 -15.23
C ASN A 717 5.09 -27.87 -15.11
N VAL A 718 6.38 -27.64 -15.37
CA VAL A 718 6.93 -26.27 -15.45
C VAL A 718 6.23 -25.46 -16.54
N LEU A 719 6.05 -26.04 -17.74
CA LEU A 719 5.38 -25.34 -18.85
C LEU A 719 3.89 -25.09 -18.59
N LYS A 720 3.22 -25.92 -17.79
CA LYS A 720 1.83 -25.66 -17.35
C LYS A 720 1.73 -24.47 -16.40
N GLN A 721 2.73 -24.29 -15.54
CA GLN A 721 2.79 -23.17 -14.60
C GLN A 721 3.24 -21.88 -15.28
N ASN A 722 4.27 -21.99 -16.15
CA ASN A 722 4.83 -20.89 -16.91
C ASN A 722 5.05 -21.31 -18.35
N HIS A 723 4.12 -20.93 -19.23
CA HIS A 723 4.15 -21.27 -20.65
C HIS A 723 5.37 -20.68 -21.39
N GLY A 724 5.93 -19.59 -20.89
CA GLY A 724 7.09 -18.91 -21.45
C GLY A 724 8.45 -19.45 -20.97
N ASN A 725 8.50 -20.54 -20.21
CA ASN A 725 9.77 -21.06 -19.69
C ASN A 725 10.61 -21.72 -20.77
N MET A 726 11.58 -20.98 -21.30
CA MET A 726 12.48 -21.38 -22.38
C MET A 726 13.34 -22.58 -22.02
N PHE A 727 13.78 -22.70 -20.76
CA PHE A 727 14.64 -23.78 -20.30
C PHE A 727 13.89 -25.12 -20.24
N ALA A 728 12.65 -25.12 -19.78
CA ALA A 728 11.81 -26.33 -19.77
C ALA A 728 11.44 -26.78 -21.20
N ALA A 729 11.16 -25.83 -22.09
CA ALA A 729 10.90 -26.11 -23.51
C ALA A 729 12.14 -26.67 -24.21
N ASN A 730 13.34 -26.14 -23.93
CA ASN A 730 14.60 -26.69 -24.41
C ASN A 730 14.82 -28.13 -23.91
N GLY A 731 14.61 -28.38 -22.60
CA GLY A 731 14.71 -29.71 -22.01
C GLY A 731 13.76 -30.73 -22.66
N LEU A 732 12.52 -30.31 -22.91
CA LEU A 732 11.53 -31.14 -23.61
C LEU A 732 11.94 -31.40 -25.07
N GLY A 733 12.43 -30.40 -25.79
CA GLY A 733 12.97 -30.53 -27.14
C GLY A 733 14.07 -31.57 -27.25
N ILE A 734 15.00 -31.60 -26.27
CA ILE A 734 16.07 -32.58 -26.20
C ILE A 734 15.52 -34.00 -26.02
N LEU A 735 14.55 -34.20 -25.11
CA LEU A 735 13.95 -35.51 -24.90
C LEU A 735 13.24 -36.04 -26.17
N HIS A 736 12.60 -35.14 -26.94
CA HIS A 736 12.01 -35.51 -28.22
C HIS A 736 13.05 -35.82 -29.28
N ALA A 737 14.14 -35.06 -29.34
CA ALA A 737 15.23 -35.28 -30.24
C ALA A 737 15.94 -36.62 -29.98
N GLU A 738 16.14 -37.03 -28.71
CA GLU A 738 16.70 -38.33 -28.34
C GLU A 738 15.80 -39.51 -28.73
N LYS A 739 14.49 -39.27 -28.85
CA LYS A 739 13.53 -40.23 -29.40
C LYS A 739 13.40 -40.19 -30.92
N ALA A 740 14.30 -39.47 -31.58
CA ALA A 740 14.33 -39.26 -33.07
C ALA A 740 13.03 -38.58 -33.60
N GLN A 741 12.32 -37.83 -32.75
CA GLN A 741 11.16 -37.03 -33.15
C GLN A 741 11.62 -35.63 -33.58
N TRP A 742 12.34 -35.58 -34.73
CA TRP A 742 13.05 -34.40 -35.18
C TRP A 742 12.14 -33.20 -35.44
N ASP A 743 10.93 -33.40 -35.97
CA ASP A 743 10.05 -32.29 -36.33
C ASP A 743 9.51 -31.57 -35.07
N ILE A 744 9.10 -32.33 -34.06
CA ILE A 744 8.61 -31.78 -32.79
C ILE A 744 9.76 -31.04 -32.06
N ALA A 745 10.95 -31.69 -32.05
CA ALA A 745 12.12 -31.10 -31.41
C ALA A 745 12.56 -29.79 -32.11
N LYS A 746 12.51 -29.79 -33.45
CA LYS A 746 12.81 -28.61 -34.27
C LYS A 746 11.85 -27.47 -33.97
N GLU A 747 10.54 -27.75 -33.90
CA GLU A 747 9.52 -26.74 -33.59
C GLU A 747 9.75 -26.12 -32.21
N LEU A 748 9.96 -26.94 -31.18
CA LEU A 748 10.25 -26.49 -29.82
C LEU A 748 11.51 -25.61 -29.78
N PHE A 749 12.58 -26.04 -30.37
CA PHE A 749 13.83 -25.24 -30.39
C PHE A 749 13.70 -23.95 -31.21
N THR A 750 12.87 -23.94 -32.25
CA THR A 750 12.62 -22.73 -33.04
C THR A 750 11.84 -21.72 -32.21
N GLN A 751 10.77 -22.16 -31.50
CA GLN A 751 10.00 -21.32 -30.60
C GLN A 751 10.88 -20.73 -29.46
N VAL A 752 11.73 -21.55 -28.85
CA VAL A 752 12.66 -21.07 -27.82
C VAL A 752 13.68 -20.08 -28.40
N HIS A 753 14.19 -20.34 -29.61
CA HIS A 753 15.10 -19.45 -30.30
C HIS A 753 14.47 -18.08 -30.59
N GLU A 754 13.23 -18.06 -31.05
CA GLU A 754 12.48 -16.84 -31.34
C GLU A 754 12.19 -16.06 -30.06
N ALA A 755 11.75 -16.73 -29.00
CA ALA A 755 11.50 -16.11 -27.71
C ALA A 755 12.76 -15.52 -27.09
N ALA A 756 13.90 -16.21 -27.17
CA ALA A 756 15.18 -15.73 -26.65
C ALA A 756 15.76 -14.58 -27.48
N SER A 757 15.41 -14.45 -28.75
CA SER A 757 15.95 -13.38 -29.61
C SER A 757 15.50 -11.97 -29.18
N GLY A 758 14.40 -11.84 -28.45
CA GLY A 758 13.85 -10.58 -27.93
C GLY A 758 14.46 -10.12 -26.60
N SER A 759 15.26 -10.96 -25.94
CA SER A 759 15.89 -10.63 -24.65
C SER A 759 17.38 -10.43 -24.76
N ILE A 760 17.89 -9.39 -24.12
CA ILE A 760 19.34 -9.12 -24.03
C ILE A 760 19.97 -10.00 -22.94
N PHE A 761 19.25 -10.22 -21.85
CA PHE A 761 19.74 -10.96 -20.68
C PHE A 761 19.62 -12.48 -20.82
N VAL A 762 18.61 -12.96 -21.53
CA VAL A 762 18.39 -14.40 -21.72
C VAL A 762 19.10 -14.87 -22.99
N GLN A 763 20.36 -15.27 -22.85
CA GLN A 763 21.15 -15.85 -23.92
C GLN A 763 21.14 -17.38 -23.80
N VAL A 764 20.63 -18.06 -24.82
CA VAL A 764 20.52 -19.53 -24.83
C VAL A 764 21.32 -20.11 -26.00
N PRO A 765 22.66 -20.05 -25.95
CA PRO A 765 23.52 -20.56 -27.03
C PRO A 765 23.28 -22.04 -27.32
N ASP A 766 22.91 -22.81 -26.30
CA ASP A 766 22.65 -24.25 -26.43
C ASP A 766 21.50 -24.56 -27.37
N VAL A 767 20.49 -23.70 -27.43
CA VAL A 767 19.37 -23.88 -28.38
C VAL A 767 19.81 -23.75 -29.81
N TRP A 768 20.74 -22.82 -30.09
CA TRP A 768 21.34 -22.68 -31.42
C TRP A 768 22.14 -23.94 -31.81
N ILE A 769 22.88 -24.47 -30.85
CA ILE A 769 23.66 -25.71 -31.05
C ILE A 769 22.73 -26.89 -31.22
N ASN A 770 21.68 -27.02 -30.39
CA ASN A 770 20.71 -28.10 -30.48
C ASN A 770 19.91 -28.07 -31.80
N LEU A 771 19.53 -26.89 -32.27
CA LEU A 771 18.88 -26.73 -33.57
C LEU A 771 19.84 -27.10 -34.72
N ALA A 772 21.10 -26.71 -34.62
CA ALA A 772 22.12 -27.11 -35.57
C ALA A 772 22.33 -28.64 -35.57
N HIS A 773 22.29 -29.30 -34.42
CA HIS A 773 22.34 -30.76 -34.30
C HIS A 773 21.14 -31.45 -35.00
N ILE A 774 19.96 -30.87 -34.91
CA ILE A 774 18.77 -31.37 -35.63
C ILE A 774 18.95 -31.24 -37.14
N TYR A 775 19.38 -30.08 -37.63
CA TYR A 775 19.64 -29.91 -39.05
C TYR A 775 20.73 -30.88 -39.54
N PHE A 776 21.76 -31.11 -38.72
CA PHE A 776 22.79 -32.11 -39.01
C PHE A 776 22.17 -33.51 -39.08
N ALA A 777 21.35 -33.93 -38.12
CA ALA A 777 20.72 -35.25 -38.09
C ALA A 777 19.77 -35.48 -39.27
N GLN A 778 19.10 -34.41 -39.75
CA GLN A 778 18.24 -34.45 -40.94
C GLN A 778 19.02 -34.38 -42.27
N GLY A 779 20.35 -34.30 -42.24
CA GLY A 779 21.19 -34.19 -43.45
C GLY A 779 21.19 -32.77 -44.07
N LEU A 780 20.62 -31.77 -43.39
CA LEU A 780 20.60 -30.39 -43.88
C LEU A 780 21.83 -29.61 -43.48
N PHE A 781 22.99 -30.09 -43.95
CA PHE A 781 24.35 -29.64 -43.54
C PHE A 781 24.58 -28.15 -43.73
N GLN A 782 24.05 -27.54 -44.81
CA GLN A 782 24.25 -26.10 -45.07
C GLN A 782 23.57 -25.24 -44.01
N GLN A 783 22.39 -25.67 -43.52
CA GLN A 783 21.65 -24.97 -42.46
C GLN A 783 22.36 -25.17 -41.11
N ALA A 784 22.84 -26.38 -40.84
CA ALA A 784 23.61 -26.68 -39.64
C ALA A 784 24.90 -25.84 -39.58
N VAL A 785 25.63 -25.70 -40.69
CA VAL A 785 26.84 -24.84 -40.78
C VAL A 785 26.50 -23.39 -40.43
N LYS A 786 25.43 -22.83 -41.01
CA LYS A 786 24.99 -21.44 -40.71
C LYS A 786 24.69 -21.25 -39.22
N MET A 787 23.95 -22.18 -38.62
CA MET A 787 23.60 -22.09 -37.21
C MET A 787 24.83 -22.17 -36.29
N TYR A 788 25.75 -23.14 -36.52
CA TYR A 788 27.00 -23.21 -35.74
C TYR A 788 27.88 -21.98 -35.93
N GLN A 789 27.99 -21.45 -37.14
CA GLN A 789 28.78 -20.24 -37.39
C GLN A 789 28.20 -19.02 -36.70
N ASN A 790 26.88 -18.85 -36.77
CA ASN A 790 26.20 -17.75 -36.10
C ASN A 790 26.35 -17.87 -34.58
N CYS A 791 26.16 -19.06 -34.02
CA CYS A 791 26.36 -19.32 -32.60
C CYS A 791 27.81 -18.99 -32.17
N ALA A 792 28.79 -19.50 -32.91
CA ALA A 792 30.21 -19.25 -32.62
C ALA A 792 30.57 -17.76 -32.69
N ARG A 793 30.00 -16.99 -33.61
CA ARG A 793 30.24 -15.53 -33.73
C ARG A 793 29.56 -14.73 -32.65
N LYS A 794 28.25 -15.00 -32.41
CA LYS A 794 27.42 -14.18 -31.54
C LYS A 794 27.75 -14.38 -30.07
N PHE A 795 27.96 -15.63 -29.65
CA PHE A 795 28.06 -15.96 -28.22
C PHE A 795 29.51 -16.28 -27.79
N PHE A 796 30.31 -16.78 -28.67
CA PHE A 796 31.63 -17.27 -28.32
C PHE A 796 32.78 -16.51 -29.00
N TYR A 797 32.50 -15.48 -29.79
CA TYR A 797 33.52 -14.72 -30.53
C TYR A 797 34.50 -15.61 -31.29
N ASN A 798 34.03 -16.80 -31.69
CA ASN A 798 34.81 -17.87 -32.34
C ASN A 798 35.98 -18.43 -31.48
N THR A 799 35.86 -18.40 -30.16
CA THR A 799 36.87 -18.90 -29.22
C THR A 799 36.51 -20.23 -28.57
N ASP A 800 35.33 -20.79 -28.85
CA ASP A 800 34.93 -22.09 -28.34
C ASP A 800 35.39 -23.23 -29.26
N ALA A 801 36.33 -24.05 -28.78
CA ALA A 801 36.87 -25.19 -29.50
C ALA A 801 35.81 -26.27 -29.77
N THR A 802 34.78 -26.39 -28.90
CA THR A 802 33.74 -27.41 -29.01
C THR A 802 32.80 -27.10 -30.17
N THR A 803 32.34 -25.86 -30.27
CA THR A 803 31.47 -25.42 -31.38
C THR A 803 32.21 -25.51 -32.71
N LEU A 804 33.55 -25.20 -32.75
CA LEU A 804 34.37 -25.36 -33.93
C LEU A 804 34.52 -26.84 -34.31
N LEU A 805 34.55 -27.75 -33.33
CA LEU A 805 34.60 -29.20 -33.59
C LEU A 805 33.30 -29.67 -34.24
N TYR A 806 32.11 -29.25 -33.74
CA TYR A 806 30.83 -29.57 -34.38
C TYR A 806 30.72 -28.99 -35.79
N LEU A 807 31.14 -27.76 -35.96
CA LEU A 807 31.21 -27.13 -37.27
C LEU A 807 32.13 -27.93 -38.26
N SER A 808 33.28 -28.35 -37.79
CA SER A 808 34.21 -29.15 -38.61
C SER A 808 33.61 -30.50 -39.00
N ARG A 809 32.89 -31.16 -38.06
CA ARG A 809 32.20 -32.40 -38.37
C ARG A 809 31.14 -32.18 -39.43
N THR A 810 30.36 -31.08 -39.32
CA THR A 810 29.34 -30.75 -40.32
C THR A 810 29.95 -30.49 -41.69
N HIS A 811 31.05 -29.75 -41.78
CA HIS A 811 31.77 -29.54 -43.03
C HIS A 811 32.32 -30.86 -43.61
N TYR A 812 32.69 -31.79 -42.74
CA TYR A 812 33.16 -33.09 -43.18
C TYR A 812 32.04 -33.93 -43.82
N GLU A 813 30.89 -34.02 -43.18
CA GLU A 813 29.73 -34.75 -43.72
C GLU A 813 29.19 -34.08 -45.00
N ALA A 814 29.36 -32.76 -45.09
CA ALA A 814 29.05 -31.97 -46.28
C ALA A 814 30.11 -32.06 -47.39
N GLU A 815 31.18 -32.86 -47.23
CA GLU A 815 32.29 -33.02 -48.15
C GLU A 815 33.08 -31.72 -48.42
N GLN A 816 32.99 -30.74 -47.51
CA GLN A 816 33.71 -29.45 -47.58
C GLN A 816 35.06 -29.55 -46.85
N TRP A 817 35.97 -30.28 -47.40
CA TRP A 817 37.23 -30.67 -46.75
C TRP A 817 38.14 -29.49 -46.36
N GLN A 818 38.20 -28.45 -47.18
CA GLN A 818 39.00 -27.27 -46.89
C GLN A 818 38.50 -26.50 -45.70
N ASP A 819 37.18 -26.30 -45.61
CA ASP A 819 36.55 -25.57 -44.49
C ASP A 819 36.55 -26.40 -43.23
N CYS A 820 36.41 -27.73 -43.34
CA CYS A 820 36.62 -28.65 -42.24
C CYS A 820 38.04 -28.47 -41.64
N ARG A 821 39.08 -28.48 -42.50
CA ARG A 821 40.46 -28.28 -42.07
C ARG A 821 40.68 -26.91 -41.39
N LYS A 822 40.16 -25.83 -41.99
CA LYS A 822 40.26 -24.47 -41.39
C LYS A 822 39.67 -24.42 -40.02
N SER A 823 38.46 -24.97 -39.82
CA SER A 823 37.77 -24.99 -38.54
C SER A 823 38.53 -25.81 -37.50
N LEU A 824 39.09 -26.98 -37.88
CA LEU A 824 39.86 -27.79 -36.96
C LEU A 824 41.21 -27.15 -36.58
N LEU A 825 41.91 -26.53 -37.53
CA LEU A 825 43.18 -25.82 -37.24
C LEU A 825 42.95 -24.66 -36.27
N ARG A 826 41.85 -23.95 -36.44
CA ARG A 826 41.46 -22.91 -35.49
C ARG A 826 41.10 -23.48 -34.10
N ALA A 827 40.39 -24.59 -34.03
CA ALA A 827 40.14 -25.29 -32.78
C ALA A 827 41.42 -25.77 -32.08
N ILE A 828 42.44 -26.26 -32.85
CA ILE A 828 43.74 -26.64 -32.30
C ILE A 828 44.47 -25.43 -31.71
N HIS A 829 44.41 -24.28 -32.39
CA HIS A 829 45.01 -23.06 -31.87
C HIS A 829 44.44 -22.65 -30.50
N LEU A 830 43.13 -22.85 -30.31
CA LEU A 830 42.47 -22.55 -29.07
C LEU A 830 42.70 -23.62 -27.98
N ALA A 831 42.79 -24.88 -28.35
CA ALA A 831 43.00 -26.00 -27.44
C ALA A 831 44.16 -26.90 -27.92
N PRO A 832 45.41 -26.44 -27.81
CA PRO A 832 46.57 -27.14 -28.36
C PRO A 832 46.87 -28.48 -27.67
N SER A 833 46.46 -28.68 -26.44
CA SER A 833 46.62 -29.94 -25.71
C SER A 833 45.64 -31.03 -26.13
N ASN A 834 44.57 -30.68 -26.88
CA ASN A 834 43.53 -31.64 -27.26
C ASN A 834 44.02 -32.48 -28.49
N TYR A 835 44.44 -33.69 -28.23
CA TYR A 835 44.94 -34.63 -29.25
C TYR A 835 43.83 -35.07 -30.23
N LEU A 836 42.56 -35.10 -29.82
CA LEU A 836 41.45 -35.48 -30.69
C LEU A 836 41.31 -34.52 -31.87
N LEU A 837 41.52 -33.20 -31.65
CA LEU A 837 41.49 -32.20 -32.69
C LEU A 837 42.61 -32.46 -33.74
N ARG A 838 43.85 -32.79 -33.30
CA ARG A 838 44.97 -33.11 -34.17
C ARG A 838 44.70 -34.37 -34.98
N PHE A 839 44.15 -35.41 -34.31
CA PHE A 839 43.75 -36.65 -34.98
C PHE A 839 42.71 -36.37 -36.10
N ASN A 840 41.67 -35.60 -35.78
CA ASN A 840 40.61 -35.24 -36.74
C ASN A 840 41.14 -34.44 -37.93
N VAL A 841 42.15 -33.57 -37.75
CA VAL A 841 42.83 -32.88 -38.87
C VAL A 841 43.49 -33.92 -39.79
N GLY A 842 44.23 -34.88 -39.21
CA GLY A 842 44.81 -35.94 -39.95
C GLY A 842 43.84 -36.74 -40.84
N VAL A 843 42.67 -37.14 -40.22
CA VAL A 843 41.62 -37.83 -40.94
C VAL A 843 40.99 -36.96 -42.04
N SER A 844 40.72 -35.67 -41.75
CA SER A 844 40.17 -34.77 -42.76
C SER A 844 41.08 -34.54 -43.92
N MET A 845 42.42 -34.44 -43.68
CA MET A 845 43.44 -34.32 -44.72
C MET A 845 43.56 -35.62 -45.57
N GLN A 846 43.47 -36.78 -44.93
CA GLN A 846 43.46 -38.07 -45.64
C GLN A 846 42.25 -38.16 -46.59
N LYS A 847 41.07 -37.79 -46.14
CA LYS A 847 39.83 -37.77 -46.95
C LYS A 847 39.97 -36.77 -48.11
N PHE A 848 40.43 -35.56 -47.82
CA PHE A 848 40.68 -34.54 -48.83
C PHE A 848 41.65 -35.04 -49.92
N SER A 849 42.70 -35.62 -49.48
CA SER A 849 43.66 -36.20 -50.42
C SER A 849 43.04 -37.32 -51.27
N ALA A 850 42.34 -38.24 -50.70
CA ALA A 850 41.66 -39.33 -51.40
C ALA A 850 40.57 -38.80 -52.40
N SER A 851 39.73 -37.79 -51.98
CA SER A 851 38.75 -37.16 -52.87
C SER A 851 39.49 -36.43 -54.08
N THR A 852 40.55 -35.75 -53.78
CA THR A 852 41.35 -35.02 -54.78
C THR A 852 42.01 -35.96 -55.79
N LEU A 853 42.50 -37.13 -55.35
CA LEU A 853 43.02 -38.16 -56.20
C LEU A 853 41.98 -38.74 -57.15
N GLN A 854 40.72 -38.78 -56.78
CA GLN A 854 39.59 -39.29 -57.57
C GLN A 854 39.13 -38.29 -58.66
N LYS A 855 39.48 -37.02 -58.55
CA LYS A 855 39.11 -36.00 -59.53
C LYS A 855 39.90 -36.18 -60.87
N THR A 856 39.11 -36.08 -61.95
CA THR A 856 39.69 -36.12 -63.30
C THR A 856 40.31 -34.80 -63.71
N LYS A 857 39.80 -33.65 -63.21
CA LYS A 857 40.41 -32.32 -63.41
C LYS A 857 40.73 -31.74 -62.05
N ARG A 858 41.95 -31.24 -61.88
CA ARG A 858 42.42 -30.67 -60.60
C ARG A 858 42.84 -29.23 -60.80
N THR A 859 42.64 -28.41 -59.77
CA THR A 859 43.17 -27.06 -59.68
C THR A 859 44.73 -27.14 -59.39
N VAL A 860 45.44 -26.04 -59.61
CA VAL A 860 46.87 -25.96 -59.31
C VAL A 860 47.17 -26.30 -57.84
N ASP A 861 46.44 -25.71 -56.89
CA ASP A 861 46.58 -25.95 -55.44
C ASP A 861 46.28 -27.43 -55.09
N GLU A 862 45.23 -28.02 -55.74
CA GLU A 862 44.95 -29.46 -55.59
C GLU A 862 46.03 -30.35 -56.16
N GLY A 863 46.71 -29.88 -57.23
CA GLY A 863 47.83 -30.54 -57.84
C GLY A 863 49.06 -30.56 -56.93
N GLU A 864 49.38 -29.45 -56.30
CA GLU A 864 50.46 -29.33 -55.32
C GLU A 864 50.25 -30.23 -54.10
N VAL A 865 49.04 -30.30 -53.56
CA VAL A 865 48.68 -31.19 -52.42
C VAL A 865 48.93 -32.67 -52.82
N VAL A 866 48.50 -33.06 -54.00
CA VAL A 866 48.70 -34.42 -54.51
C VAL A 866 50.18 -34.71 -54.77
N PHE A 867 50.95 -33.72 -55.29
CA PHE A 867 52.40 -33.86 -55.54
C PHE A 867 53.15 -33.95 -54.20
N GLY A 868 52.89 -33.13 -53.25
CA GLY A 868 53.48 -33.21 -51.91
C GLY A 868 53.16 -34.54 -51.20
N LEU A 869 51.94 -35.09 -51.34
CA LEU A 869 51.62 -36.43 -50.84
C LEU A 869 52.35 -37.57 -51.58
N LYS A 870 52.64 -37.38 -52.86
CA LYS A 870 53.47 -38.36 -53.63
C LYS A 870 54.93 -38.25 -53.33
N ALA A 871 55.50 -37.06 -53.12
CA ALA A 871 56.89 -36.82 -52.86
C ALA A 871 57.38 -37.29 -51.50
N ASP A 872 56.47 -37.03 -50.46
CA ASP A 872 56.77 -37.41 -49.07
C ASP A 872 56.21 -38.78 -48.66
N GLY A 873 55.74 -39.55 -49.65
CA GLY A 873 55.17 -40.88 -49.49
C GLY A 873 54.26 -40.97 -48.21
N GLY A 874 53.08 -41.43 -48.32
CA GLY A 874 52.11 -41.56 -47.23
C GLY A 874 52.57 -41.97 -45.83
N THR A 875 53.88 -42.16 -45.72
CA THR A 875 54.67 -42.39 -44.48
C THR A 875 54.73 -41.15 -43.59
N ALA A 876 54.78 -39.89 -44.08
CA ALA A 876 54.95 -38.71 -43.24
C ALA A 876 53.66 -38.36 -42.52
N LEU A 877 52.51 -38.53 -43.14
CA LEU A 877 51.21 -38.36 -42.47
C LEU A 877 50.95 -39.48 -41.46
N PHE A 878 51.37 -40.71 -41.82
CA PHE A 878 51.30 -41.88 -40.95
C PHE A 878 52.25 -41.74 -39.75
N PHE A 879 53.48 -41.26 -39.99
CA PHE A 879 54.45 -40.93 -38.93
C PHE A 879 53.97 -39.73 -38.10
N GLY A 880 53.35 -38.70 -38.65
CA GLY A 880 52.82 -37.58 -37.97
C GLY A 880 51.62 -37.96 -36.97
N VAL A 881 50.79 -38.89 -37.40
CA VAL A 881 49.73 -39.48 -36.56
C VAL A 881 50.36 -40.42 -35.50
N ILE A 882 51.34 -41.18 -35.83
CA ILE A 882 52.03 -42.07 -34.90
C ILE A 882 52.91 -41.25 -33.94
N ILE A 883 53.60 -40.22 -34.35
CA ILE A 883 54.41 -39.33 -33.51
C ILE A 883 53.42 -38.50 -32.57
N GLY A 884 52.29 -38.09 -33.05
CA GLY A 884 51.23 -37.48 -32.23
C GLY A 884 50.75 -38.42 -31.14
N LEU A 885 50.56 -39.70 -31.45
CA LEU A 885 50.17 -40.75 -30.52
C LEU A 885 51.32 -41.16 -29.58
N ILE A 886 52.56 -41.17 -30.06
CA ILE A 886 53.78 -41.50 -29.28
C ILE A 886 54.05 -40.37 -28.26
N ASN A 887 54.02 -39.11 -28.67
CA ASN A 887 54.11 -37.96 -27.70
C ASN A 887 53.02 -37.91 -26.71
N PHE A 888 51.92 -38.61 -26.96
CA PHE A 888 50.78 -38.69 -26.09
C PHE A 888 50.96 -39.80 -25.04
N CYS A 889 51.58 -40.93 -25.39
CA CYS A 889 51.59 -42.11 -24.51
C CYS A 889 52.72 -42.19 -23.52
N GLY A 890 53.73 -41.32 -23.55
CA GLY A 890 54.92 -41.43 -22.69
C GLY A 890 55.74 -42.73 -22.92
N GLU A 891 56.99 -42.69 -22.65
CA GLU A 891 57.94 -43.74 -23.03
C GLU A 891 57.76 -45.14 -22.42
N GLU A 892 56.93 -45.26 -21.36
CA GLU A 892 56.79 -46.56 -20.63
C GLU A 892 55.76 -47.56 -21.20
N SER A 893 54.93 -47.15 -22.16
CA SER A 893 53.90 -48.04 -22.75
C SER A 893 54.16 -48.54 -24.15
N PHE A 894 55.37 -48.41 -24.61
CA PHE A 894 55.78 -48.59 -26.02
C PHE A 894 55.53 -50.01 -26.58
N GLY A 895 55.66 -51.06 -25.80
CA GLY A 895 55.57 -52.44 -26.27
C GLY A 895 54.15 -52.95 -26.57
N CYS A 896 53.18 -52.46 -25.92
CA CYS A 896 51.77 -52.94 -26.02
C CYS A 896 50.92 -52.25 -27.08
N ILE A 897 51.37 -51.07 -27.55
CA ILE A 897 50.58 -50.25 -28.50
C ILE A 897 51.06 -50.38 -29.93
N LEU A 898 52.33 -50.70 -30.14
CA LEU A 898 52.88 -50.80 -31.50
C LEU A 898 52.42 -52.04 -32.30
N LEU A 899 52.20 -53.17 -31.63
CA LEU A 899 51.75 -54.38 -32.33
C LEU A 899 50.29 -54.27 -32.81
N PRO A 900 49.34 -53.80 -32.02
CA PRO A 900 47.96 -53.53 -32.48
C PRO A 900 47.90 -52.45 -33.58
N LEU A 901 48.74 -51.40 -33.48
CA LEU A 901 48.78 -50.32 -34.48
C LEU A 901 49.33 -50.75 -35.82
N ILE A 902 50.35 -51.64 -35.83
CA ILE A 902 50.88 -52.22 -37.04
C ILE A 902 49.88 -53.19 -37.71
N ILE A 903 49.14 -53.96 -36.91
CA ILE A 903 48.11 -54.85 -37.42
C ILE A 903 46.93 -54.02 -37.92
N TRP A 904 46.62 -52.97 -37.21
CA TRP A 904 45.51 -52.02 -37.55
C TRP A 904 45.83 -51.22 -38.81
N SER A 905 47.09 -50.78 -39.01
CA SER A 905 47.49 -50.09 -40.20
C SER A 905 47.49 -50.98 -41.48
N ARG A 906 47.78 -52.30 -41.36
CA ARG A 906 47.65 -53.25 -42.45
C ARG A 906 46.19 -53.57 -42.78
N SER A 907 45.31 -53.64 -41.79
CA SER A 907 43.85 -53.82 -41.96
C SER A 907 43.18 -52.60 -42.57
N MET A 908 43.66 -51.41 -42.25
CA MET A 908 43.09 -50.15 -42.74
C MET A 908 43.38 -49.90 -44.26
N MET A 909 44.43 -50.43 -44.80
CA MET A 909 44.67 -50.32 -46.22
C MET A 909 43.71 -51.12 -47.08
N CYS A 910 42.95 -52.07 -46.48
CA CYS A 910 42.01 -52.98 -47.17
C CYS A 910 40.58 -52.64 -46.96
N LEU A 911 40.19 -51.58 -46.17
CA LEU A 911 38.82 -51.25 -45.87
C LEU A 911 38.25 -50.09 -46.75
N PRO A 912 37.00 -50.18 -47.20
CA PRO A 912 36.38 -49.13 -47.99
C PRO A 912 36.27 -47.80 -47.24
N PRO A 913 36.41 -46.69 -47.99
CA PRO A 913 36.57 -45.35 -47.42
C PRO A 913 35.44 -44.82 -46.51
N LYS A 914 34.35 -45.51 -46.42
CA LYS A 914 33.15 -45.06 -45.64
C LYS A 914 33.26 -45.31 -44.12
N THR A 915 34.18 -46.10 -43.66
CA THR A 915 34.24 -46.54 -42.26
C THR A 915 35.24 -45.72 -41.39
N LEU A 916 36.02 -44.82 -41.96
CA LEU A 916 37.12 -44.17 -41.26
C LEU A 916 36.73 -42.89 -40.51
N PHE A 917 35.60 -42.28 -40.81
CA PHE A 917 35.16 -41.05 -40.14
C PHE A 917 34.23 -41.26 -38.94
N GLY A 918 34.00 -42.52 -38.58
CA GLY A 918 33.25 -42.85 -37.37
C GLY A 918 33.92 -42.42 -36.04
N TYR A 919 35.11 -41.78 -36.15
CA TYR A 919 35.93 -41.38 -34.99
C TYR A 919 36.00 -39.90 -34.66
N ILE A 920 35.12 -39.08 -35.22
CA ILE A 920 34.72 -37.89 -34.48
C ILE A 920 33.68 -38.40 -33.49
N PRO A 921 34.00 -38.45 -32.19
CA PRO A 921 33.07 -38.97 -31.23
C PRO A 921 31.76 -38.19 -31.38
N PRO A 922 30.60 -38.85 -31.30
CA PRO A 922 29.36 -38.16 -31.23
C PRO A 922 29.45 -37.10 -30.12
N PRO A 923 28.80 -35.94 -30.23
CA PRO A 923 28.79 -34.97 -29.17
C PRO A 923 28.36 -35.64 -27.89
N PHE A 924 29.28 -35.77 -26.95
CA PHE A 924 29.04 -36.40 -25.65
C PHE A 924 28.14 -35.52 -24.83
N PRO A 925 27.06 -36.01 -24.28
CA PRO A 925 26.08 -35.17 -23.60
C PRO A 925 26.55 -34.58 -22.28
N ALA A 926 27.40 -35.25 -21.55
CA ALA A 926 27.69 -34.86 -20.18
C ALA A 926 29.17 -34.65 -19.85
N ARG A 927 30.09 -35.17 -20.66
CA ARG A 927 31.52 -35.10 -20.34
C ARG A 927 32.24 -33.83 -20.76
N LEU A 928 31.62 -33.00 -21.57
CA LEU A 928 32.23 -31.73 -22.02
C LEU A 928 32.12 -30.60 -20.99
N LEU A 929 31.22 -30.71 -20.01
CA LEU A 929 31.13 -29.79 -18.86
C LEU A 929 32.20 -30.06 -17.79
N LEU A 930 32.80 -31.25 -17.81
CA LEU A 930 33.80 -31.68 -16.81
C LEU A 930 35.23 -31.39 -17.21
N ASN A 931 35.53 -30.98 -18.44
CA ASN A 931 36.89 -30.76 -18.96
C ASN A 931 37.53 -29.44 -18.48
N SER A 932 36.86 -28.64 -17.64
CA SER A 932 37.55 -27.59 -16.91
C SER A 932 38.06 -28.05 -15.54
N MET A 933 37.83 -29.31 -15.15
CA MET A 933 38.23 -29.80 -13.85
C MET A 933 39.15 -31.03 -13.99
N SER A 934 40.33 -30.86 -13.51
CA SER A 934 41.40 -31.79 -13.17
C SER A 934 42.04 -32.63 -14.29
N SER A 935 43.32 -32.41 -14.38
CA SER A 935 44.32 -33.12 -15.18
C SER A 935 44.54 -34.59 -14.77
N ASP A 936 43.73 -35.20 -13.88
CA ASP A 936 44.04 -36.48 -13.24
C ASP A 936 42.96 -37.55 -13.33
N ILE A 937 42.20 -37.60 -14.42
CA ILE A 937 41.31 -38.77 -14.65
C ILE A 937 42.10 -39.81 -15.44
N SER A 938 42.25 -40.97 -14.81
CA SER A 938 43.05 -42.12 -15.25
C SER A 938 42.84 -42.48 -16.72
N TRP A 939 43.92 -42.50 -17.42
CA TRP A 939 44.13 -42.81 -18.83
C TRP A 939 43.52 -44.12 -19.33
N SER A 940 43.28 -45.09 -18.44
CA SER A 940 42.69 -46.38 -18.78
C SER A 940 41.24 -46.31 -19.29
N ALA A 941 40.45 -45.35 -18.84
CA ALA A 941 39.05 -45.20 -19.29
C ALA A 941 38.95 -44.56 -20.70
N CYS A 942 39.89 -43.71 -21.10
CA CYS A 942 39.91 -43.10 -22.43
C CYS A 942 40.30 -44.05 -23.56
N ILE A 943 41.20 -45.01 -23.30
CA ILE A 943 41.65 -45.99 -24.31
C ILE A 943 40.53 -47.02 -24.56
N PHE A 944 39.79 -47.44 -23.53
CA PHE A 944 38.66 -48.39 -23.66
C PHE A 944 37.47 -47.72 -24.39
N SER A 945 37.27 -46.45 -24.21
CA SER A 945 36.18 -45.70 -24.86
C SER A 945 36.41 -45.46 -26.35
N CYS A 946 37.67 -45.48 -26.80
CA CYS A 946 38.01 -45.34 -28.20
C CYS A 946 37.94 -46.65 -28.99
N MET A 947 37.97 -47.80 -28.32
CA MET A 947 37.98 -49.11 -28.98
C MET A 947 36.62 -49.81 -29.10
N LEU A 948 35.57 -49.36 -28.43
CA LEU A 948 34.28 -50.05 -28.34
C LEU A 948 33.11 -49.54 -29.23
N PRO A 949 33.21 -48.52 -30.07
CA PRO A 949 32.04 -48.09 -30.87
C PRO A 949 31.83 -48.77 -32.22
N ILE A 950 32.42 -49.95 -32.45
CA ILE A 950 32.25 -50.59 -33.77
C ILE A 950 30.90 -51.31 -33.91
N LEU A 951 30.08 -51.43 -32.88
CA LEU A 951 28.92 -52.30 -32.88
C LEU A 951 27.52 -51.68 -32.68
N CYS A 952 27.33 -50.35 -32.73
CA CYS A 952 25.97 -49.78 -32.72
C CYS A 952 25.88 -48.48 -33.54
N PRO A 953 25.20 -48.51 -34.69
CA PRO A 953 25.03 -47.35 -35.56
C PRO A 953 23.91 -46.39 -35.22
N SER A 954 23.18 -46.52 -34.11
CA SER A 954 21.87 -45.89 -33.96
C SER A 954 21.73 -44.75 -32.91
N HIS A 955 22.83 -44.29 -32.27
CA HIS A 955 22.62 -43.26 -31.24
C HIS A 955 23.63 -42.11 -31.37
N GLY A 956 23.34 -41.20 -32.25
CA GLY A 956 24.34 -40.24 -32.72
C GLY A 956 24.15 -38.76 -32.44
N VAL A 957 23.11 -38.31 -31.76
CA VAL A 957 22.98 -36.88 -31.51
C VAL A 957 22.76 -36.65 -30.02
N ASN A 958 23.78 -36.15 -29.39
CA ASN A 958 23.74 -35.80 -27.97
C ASN A 958 23.54 -34.29 -27.83
N PHE A 959 22.44 -33.88 -27.19
CA PHE A 959 22.06 -32.49 -27.01
C PHE A 959 22.66 -31.88 -25.74
N LEU A 960 23.00 -30.60 -25.81
CA LEU A 960 23.57 -29.86 -24.69
C LEU A 960 22.45 -29.30 -23.77
N ILE A 961 22.20 -29.98 -22.69
CA ILE A 961 21.28 -29.47 -21.65
C ILE A 961 22.01 -28.59 -20.63
N PHE A 962 23.29 -28.95 -20.34
CA PHE A 962 23.95 -28.47 -19.12
C PHE A 962 24.81 -27.21 -19.29
N ARG A 963 24.96 -26.68 -20.50
CA ARG A 963 25.75 -25.47 -20.69
C ARG A 963 25.16 -24.23 -20.03
N ASN A 964 23.82 -24.20 -19.90
CA ASN A 964 23.10 -23.12 -19.22
C ASN A 964 23.22 -23.14 -17.68
N LEU A 965 23.75 -24.23 -17.10
CA LEU A 965 24.03 -24.25 -15.66
C LEU A 965 25.34 -23.48 -15.34
N GLN A 966 26.15 -23.14 -16.34
CA GLN A 966 27.39 -22.38 -16.14
C GLN A 966 27.27 -20.89 -16.43
N GLY A 967 26.31 -20.48 -17.23
CA GLY A 967 26.38 -19.19 -17.92
C GLY A 967 25.46 -18.11 -17.41
N SER A 968 24.54 -18.33 -16.59
CA SER A 968 23.73 -17.25 -16.06
C SER A 968 22.80 -17.78 -15.00
N PHE A 969 23.06 -17.45 -13.79
CA PHE A 969 22.01 -17.02 -12.92
C PHE A 969 21.53 -15.64 -13.42
N SER A 970 21.20 -15.53 -14.69
CA SER A 970 20.22 -14.58 -15.12
C SER A 970 18.90 -15.17 -14.66
N GLU A 971 18.36 -14.60 -13.62
CA GLU A 971 17.08 -14.93 -13.06
C GLU A 971 16.05 -15.07 -14.18
N PRO A 972 15.11 -16.02 -14.08
CA PRO A 972 13.90 -15.93 -14.89
C PRO A 972 13.21 -14.59 -14.59
N PRO A 973 12.45 -14.02 -15.53
CA PRO A 973 11.80 -12.71 -15.34
C PRO A 973 10.97 -12.58 -14.06
N SER A 974 10.59 -13.71 -13.44
CA SER A 974 9.90 -13.74 -12.15
C SER A 974 10.79 -13.41 -10.94
N SER A 975 12.10 -13.47 -11.04
CA SER A 975 13.01 -13.14 -9.95
C SER A 975 13.49 -11.68 -9.98
N ILE A 976 13.29 -10.98 -11.08
CA ILE A 976 13.52 -9.54 -11.17
C ILE A 976 12.43 -8.78 -10.36
N LEU A 977 11.22 -9.32 -10.28
CA LEU A 977 10.16 -8.83 -9.40
C LEU A 977 10.48 -8.93 -7.90
N HIS A 978 11.41 -9.81 -7.49
CA HIS A 978 11.93 -9.85 -6.11
C HIS A 978 12.95 -8.75 -5.79
N LEU A 979 13.44 -8.04 -6.80
CA LEU A 979 14.35 -6.91 -6.62
C LEU A 979 13.61 -5.59 -6.39
N LEU A 980 12.31 -5.54 -6.68
CA LEU A 980 11.48 -4.43 -6.30
C LEU A 980 11.05 -4.63 -4.83
N PRO A 981 11.32 -3.69 -3.91
CA PRO A 981 10.87 -3.78 -2.52
C PRO A 981 9.34 -3.72 -2.38
N TRP A 982 8.63 -3.70 -3.48
CA TRP A 982 7.19 -3.52 -3.60
C TRP A 982 6.50 -4.68 -4.29
N ASN A 983 6.76 -5.89 -3.83
CA ASN A 983 5.86 -6.96 -4.19
C ASN A 983 4.56 -6.73 -3.40
N SER A 984 3.44 -6.54 -4.09
CA SER A 984 2.10 -6.36 -3.53
C SER A 984 1.66 -7.49 -2.57
N LYS A 985 2.47 -8.51 -2.41
CA LYS A 985 2.34 -9.57 -1.43
C LYS A 985 3.15 -9.36 -0.15
N CYS A 986 4.01 -8.33 -0.08
CA CYS A 986 4.59 -7.94 1.20
C CYS A 986 3.51 -7.27 2.02
N SER A 987 3.06 -8.01 3.01
CA SER A 987 2.15 -7.61 4.07
C SER A 987 2.36 -6.14 4.47
N PRO A 988 1.27 -5.38 4.74
CA PRO A 988 1.33 -4.01 5.26
C PRO A 988 2.12 -3.84 6.55
N LYS A 989 2.60 -4.93 7.14
CA LYS A 989 3.40 -4.93 8.37
C LYS A 989 4.75 -4.22 8.26
N LEU A 990 5.28 -4.00 7.07
CA LEU A 990 6.56 -3.31 6.88
C LEU A 990 6.44 -1.78 6.75
N LYS A 991 5.25 -1.25 6.44
CA LYS A 991 5.03 0.21 6.47
C LYS A 991 4.87 0.79 7.89
N GLY A 992 4.72 -0.05 8.90
CA GLY A 992 4.53 0.36 10.30
C GLY A 992 5.79 0.39 11.17
N PHE A 993 6.94 -0.06 10.66
CA PHE A 993 8.15 -0.20 11.49
C PHE A 993 9.14 0.98 11.43
N CYS A 994 8.86 2.02 10.64
CA CYS A 994 9.73 3.20 10.56
C CYS A 994 9.29 4.39 11.41
N LEU A 995 8.39 4.24 12.38
CA LEU A 995 8.02 5.31 13.31
C LEU A 995 7.89 4.78 14.75
N ALA A 996 8.99 4.35 15.32
CA ALA A 996 9.17 4.39 16.77
C ALA A 996 10.55 4.97 17.06
N PRO A 997 10.66 6.07 17.82
CA PRO A 997 11.94 6.49 18.33
C PRO A 997 12.41 5.50 19.39
N PRO A 998 13.70 5.28 19.51
CA PRO A 998 14.24 4.47 20.58
C PRO A 998 14.16 5.24 21.90
N GLU A 999 13.72 4.61 22.98
CA GLU A 999 14.44 4.79 24.22
C GLU A 999 15.65 3.87 24.22
#